data_b039489327974fc978d1c2cc0ebbfc73
#
_entry.id   b039489327974fc978d1c2cc0ebbfc73
#
_cell.length_a   1.000
_cell.length_b   1.000
_cell.length_c   1.000
_cell.angle_alpha   90.00
_cell.angle_beta   90.00
_cell.angle_gamma   90.00
#
_symmetry.space_group_name_H-M   'P 1'
#
loop_
_entity.id
_entity.type
_entity.pdbx_description
1 polymer ?
#
loop_
_entity_poly.entity_id
_entity_poly.type
_entity_poly.pdbx_seq_one_letter_code
_entity_poly.pdbx_strand_id
1 'polypeptide(L)'
;MKNNRSGSVVYSLAASLLCSLFFSVPSFARVVSYSRDGAGVKFKLDKGLMYLLVWRPDLVEVKYTIFDTWPGRKSLVVSAPMPGQSTFGLEDRGDSVLITTSRLKITVDKRTNAIRYADKMGTPITSESDRNKTMSAATIAGIDTWRCHTQFNSPADEALFGLGCHPEDSGSINYKGRDQTLEIKYMTGAIPVLLSTKGYGLLWDNYSASKFSGAQDNDSRFEYSSESGRMVDYYFFYGPDFDRIIDLYRLLTGKAPMFAKWTFGLFQSQDRYKTQEEILSVKDGYRNNHIPVDAIVQDWYWWSPLPIGSHVMNHERYPDPKAMIDELHRAHIHAMISIWPVFGSGTKDFDALKTKGFLTSITWDNFVTHTFDTYYDAHNPAARELYWDQARDSVVKRYGWDAWWVDQCEPDNGSLLDERRKAVFSVGKGIDYFNSYSLEHSKGIYKGWRRDIPGKRVFCLIRQSFAGEQRNAAVLWSSDISCTFSALRNQIPQGINACVSGIPYWTSDIGGYMSRVSPDGIPDWSQPQFRELFTRWFQFGTFSPIMRIHGKGERALFSRNWDDSTRAILLKYDKMRYRLLPYVYSLAGRTTLSNYTMMRGLAFDFRNDPGVVSIPDQYMFGPAFLVNPVTTQMYSGPHAMAGVGSRKVYLPKAVRWVDFWTGETLEGGQTVDADASIGTLPLYVRAGSIVPLGPDVEYATEPTAKATELRIYPGADGSFPVYEDQGDGYDYEHGAYATYTLSWNDRSHELTVSDRKGSFPGMRQSTLFHVVLVRPGHGSGPDICADADKRIEYRGQAVTVHL
;
A
#
# COMPACT_ATOMS: atom_id res chain seq x y z
N MET A 1 -7.94 -65.43 53.36
CA MET A 1 -8.86 -65.63 54.49
C MET A 1 -10.08 -64.76 54.15
N LYS A 2 -11.14 -65.48 53.73
CA LYS A 2 -12.47 -65.51 54.39
C LYS A 2 -13.09 -64.19 54.64
N ASN A 3 -14.22 -63.86 54.21
CA ASN A 3 -15.55 -64.46 53.85
C ASN A 3 -16.52 -63.32 53.81
N ASN A 4 -17.31 -63.28 52.77
CA ASN A 4 -18.76 -63.63 52.69
C ASN A 4 -19.78 -62.56 53.03
N ARG A 5 -20.63 -62.36 52.00
CA ARG A 5 -22.12 -62.27 51.97
C ARG A 5 -22.76 -61.02 52.56
N SER A 6 -23.73 -60.37 51.97
CA SER A 6 -24.98 -60.75 51.34
C SER A 6 -25.60 -59.45 50.82
N GLY A 7 -26.13 -59.26 49.66
CA GLY A 7 -27.43 -59.63 49.19
C GLY A 7 -28.56 -58.68 49.62
N SER A 8 -28.85 -57.66 48.79
CA SER A 8 -30.25 -57.13 48.70
C SER A 8 -30.51 -56.49 47.34
N VAL A 9 -31.46 -57.03 46.69
CA VAL A 9 -32.04 -56.57 45.43
C VAL A 9 -32.95 -55.40 45.77
N VAL A 10 -32.67 -54.23 45.14
CA VAL A 10 -33.66 -53.11 45.12
C VAL A 10 -33.93 -52.82 43.66
N TYR A 11 -35.16 -53.03 43.26
CA TYR A 11 -35.72 -52.59 42.02
C TYR A 11 -35.75 -51.02 42.00
N SER A 12 -35.04 -50.40 41.10
CA SER A 12 -35.21 -48.97 40.80
C SER A 12 -35.75 -48.83 39.40
N LEU A 13 -36.88 -48.20 39.27
CA LEU A 13 -37.52 -47.79 38.04
C LEU A 13 -36.57 -46.86 37.27
N ALA A 14 -36.24 -47.23 36.05
CA ALA A 14 -35.58 -46.36 35.10
C ALA A 14 -36.65 -45.40 34.53
N ALA A 15 -36.66 -44.15 35.01
CA ALA A 15 -37.32 -43.03 34.37
C ALA A 15 -36.45 -42.54 33.22
N SER A 16 -36.78 -42.89 31.98
CA SER A 16 -36.14 -42.37 30.77
C SER A 16 -36.44 -40.87 30.64
N LEU A 17 -35.47 -40.03 31.07
CA LEU A 17 -35.44 -38.61 30.66
C LEU A 17 -34.95 -38.55 29.21
N LEU A 18 -35.88 -38.43 28.26
CA LEU A 18 -35.58 -37.97 26.93
C LEU A 18 -35.15 -36.50 27.03
N CYS A 19 -33.79 -36.25 27.13
CA CYS A 19 -33.22 -34.95 26.86
C CYS A 19 -33.30 -34.71 25.35
N SER A 20 -34.38 -34.08 24.90
CA SER A 20 -34.45 -33.52 23.55
C SER A 20 -33.35 -32.46 23.41
N LEU A 21 -32.22 -32.87 22.89
CA LEU A 21 -31.23 -31.94 22.32
C LEU A 21 -31.91 -31.17 21.18
N PHE A 22 -32.50 -30.05 21.48
CA PHE A 22 -32.85 -29.06 20.48
C PHE A 22 -31.48 -28.57 19.91
N PHE A 23 -31.03 -29.21 18.85
CA PHE A 23 -30.12 -28.52 17.92
C PHE A 23 -30.90 -27.31 17.41
N SER A 24 -30.64 -26.15 17.98
CA SER A 24 -31.11 -24.90 17.41
C SER A 24 -30.43 -24.73 16.07
N VAL A 25 -31.09 -25.17 15.00
CA VAL A 25 -30.74 -24.78 13.64
C VAL A 25 -30.68 -23.25 13.65
N PRO A 26 -29.57 -22.63 13.29
CA PRO A 26 -29.49 -21.19 13.25
C PRO A 26 -30.59 -20.67 12.33
N SER A 27 -31.59 -20.01 12.90
CA SER A 27 -32.69 -19.40 12.17
C SER A 27 -32.14 -18.14 11.48
N PHE A 28 -31.93 -18.21 10.17
CA PHE A 28 -31.60 -17.04 9.38
C PHE A 28 -32.77 -16.06 9.34
N ALA A 29 -32.44 -14.76 9.35
CA ALA A 29 -33.44 -13.72 9.24
C ALA A 29 -34.06 -13.75 7.82
N ARG A 30 -35.38 -13.99 7.74
CA ARG A 30 -36.09 -14.10 6.45
C ARG A 30 -36.61 -12.74 6.00
N VAL A 31 -36.61 -12.52 4.68
CA VAL A 31 -37.21 -11.35 4.07
C VAL A 31 -38.75 -11.41 4.24
N VAL A 32 -39.31 -10.45 4.96
CA VAL A 32 -40.75 -10.27 5.14
C VAL A 32 -41.32 -9.38 4.04
N SER A 33 -40.64 -8.30 3.71
CA SER A 33 -41.04 -7.38 2.64
C SER A 33 -39.82 -6.63 2.12
N TYR A 34 -39.98 -6.02 0.95
CA TYR A 34 -38.94 -5.14 0.36
C TYR A 34 -39.59 -4.00 -0.41
N SER A 35 -38.85 -2.91 -0.54
CA SER A 35 -39.27 -1.73 -1.32
C SER A 35 -38.07 -1.06 -1.98
N ARG A 36 -38.29 -0.50 -3.18
CA ARG A 36 -37.31 0.37 -3.82
C ARG A 36 -37.18 1.67 -3.01
N ASP A 37 -35.95 2.16 -2.83
CA ASP A 37 -35.65 3.42 -2.15
C ASP A 37 -34.52 4.14 -2.88
N GLY A 38 -34.88 5.09 -3.74
CA GLY A 38 -33.90 5.89 -4.49
C GLY A 38 -32.89 5.06 -5.27
N ALA A 39 -31.69 4.97 -4.71
CA ALA A 39 -30.56 4.23 -5.31
C ALA A 39 -30.47 2.77 -4.87
N GLY A 40 -31.43 2.20 -4.11
CA GLY A 40 -31.32 0.84 -3.59
C GLY A 40 -32.63 0.14 -3.32
N VAL A 41 -32.52 -0.99 -2.60
CA VAL A 41 -33.66 -1.81 -2.15
C VAL A 41 -33.53 -2.04 -0.65
N LYS A 42 -34.52 -1.59 0.11
CA LYS A 42 -34.66 -1.85 1.54
C LYS A 42 -35.44 -3.15 1.73
N PHE A 43 -34.94 -4.02 2.59
CA PHE A 43 -35.59 -5.27 3.00
C PHE A 43 -35.91 -5.20 4.49
N LYS A 44 -37.17 -5.45 4.84
CA LYS A 44 -37.58 -5.75 6.20
C LYS A 44 -37.43 -7.25 6.42
N LEU A 45 -36.67 -7.60 7.45
CA LEU A 45 -36.49 -9.00 7.85
C LEU A 45 -37.40 -9.34 9.05
N ASP A 46 -37.60 -10.60 9.32
CA ASP A 46 -38.28 -11.06 10.54
C ASP A 46 -37.49 -10.69 11.82
N LYS A 47 -36.13 -10.50 11.65
CA LYS A 47 -35.26 -9.88 12.66
C LYS A 47 -34.33 -8.88 11.97
N GLY A 48 -34.62 -7.58 12.16
CA GLY A 48 -33.77 -6.49 11.66
C GLY A 48 -34.04 -6.03 10.23
N LEU A 49 -33.06 -5.45 9.64
CA LEU A 49 -33.13 -4.74 8.36
C LEU A 49 -31.92 -5.10 7.47
N MET A 50 -32.14 -5.12 6.16
CA MET A 50 -31.05 -5.15 5.16
C MET A 50 -31.28 -4.07 4.12
N TYR A 51 -30.22 -3.43 3.65
CA TYR A 51 -30.24 -2.44 2.58
C TYR A 51 -29.17 -2.77 1.55
N LEU A 52 -29.58 -2.94 0.29
CA LEU A 52 -28.71 -3.11 -0.85
C LEU A 52 -28.75 -1.81 -1.66
N LEU A 53 -27.65 -1.07 -1.65
CA LEU A 53 -27.49 0.21 -2.31
C LEU A 53 -26.65 0.06 -3.56
N VAL A 54 -27.17 0.45 -4.72
CA VAL A 54 -26.48 0.42 -6.01
C VAL A 54 -25.77 1.77 -6.21
N TRP A 55 -24.48 1.83 -5.88
CA TRP A 55 -23.65 3.02 -6.07
C TRP A 55 -23.39 3.29 -7.55
N ARG A 56 -23.09 2.22 -8.28
CA ARG A 56 -22.84 2.19 -9.73
C ARG A 56 -23.29 0.83 -10.28
N PRO A 57 -23.39 0.68 -11.61
CA PRO A 57 -23.78 -0.62 -12.19
C PRO A 57 -22.88 -1.80 -11.79
N ASP A 58 -21.67 -1.55 -11.33
CA ASP A 58 -20.63 -2.51 -10.94
C ASP A 58 -20.12 -2.31 -9.50
N LEU A 59 -20.81 -1.50 -8.69
CA LEU A 59 -20.49 -1.22 -7.29
C LEU A 59 -21.75 -1.21 -6.43
N VAL A 60 -21.80 -2.08 -5.43
CA VAL A 60 -22.94 -2.30 -4.56
C VAL A 60 -22.50 -2.28 -3.10
N GLU A 61 -23.27 -1.64 -2.23
CA GLU A 61 -23.10 -1.69 -0.79
C GLU A 61 -24.20 -2.54 -0.16
N VAL A 62 -23.82 -3.37 0.81
CA VAL A 62 -24.76 -4.21 1.58
C VAL A 62 -24.65 -3.86 3.05
N LYS A 63 -25.75 -3.39 3.62
CA LYS A 63 -25.91 -3.16 5.05
C LYS A 63 -26.90 -4.17 5.65
N TYR A 64 -26.54 -4.69 6.82
CA TYR A 64 -27.43 -5.57 7.58
C TYR A 64 -27.31 -5.25 9.08
N THR A 65 -28.46 -5.22 9.76
CA THR A 65 -28.53 -5.07 11.21
C THR A 65 -29.66 -5.92 11.78
N ILE A 66 -29.48 -6.42 13.00
CA ILE A 66 -30.53 -7.12 13.75
C ILE A 66 -31.50 -6.18 14.47
N PHE A 67 -31.23 -4.87 14.43
CA PHE A 67 -32.08 -3.86 15.08
C PHE A 67 -33.20 -3.42 14.15
N ASP A 68 -34.30 -2.91 14.75
CA ASP A 68 -35.44 -2.39 13.99
C ASP A 68 -35.23 -0.99 13.42
N THR A 69 -34.08 -0.35 13.75
CA THR A 69 -33.70 0.96 13.26
C THR A 69 -32.24 0.93 12.78
N TRP A 70 -31.91 1.70 11.75
CA TRP A 70 -30.54 1.84 11.25
C TRP A 70 -29.67 2.55 12.29
N PRO A 71 -28.47 1.99 12.58
CA PRO A 71 -27.46 2.72 13.33
C PRO A 71 -27.03 3.98 12.56
N GLY A 72 -26.98 5.11 13.27
CA GLY A 72 -26.61 6.41 12.67
C GLY A 72 -25.12 6.57 12.30
N ARG A 73 -24.41 5.48 11.99
CA ARG A 73 -22.96 5.54 11.65
C ARG A 73 -22.74 6.06 10.24
N LYS A 74 -21.91 7.11 10.13
CA LYS A 74 -21.37 7.57 8.85
C LYS A 74 -20.03 6.90 8.59
N SER A 75 -19.80 6.44 7.34
CA SER A 75 -18.50 5.88 6.96
C SER A 75 -17.39 6.91 7.05
N LEU A 76 -16.24 6.53 7.64
CA LEU A 76 -15.00 7.32 7.65
C LEU A 76 -14.15 7.06 6.39
N VAL A 77 -14.36 5.92 5.75
CA VAL A 77 -13.61 5.45 4.57
C VAL A 77 -14.17 6.04 3.28
N VAL A 78 -15.49 6.04 3.13
CA VAL A 78 -16.16 6.54 1.93
C VAL A 78 -16.12 8.06 1.85
N SER A 79 -15.59 8.59 0.76
CA SER A 79 -15.52 10.02 0.46
C SER A 79 -16.49 10.46 -0.64
N ALA A 80 -16.94 9.54 -1.47
CA ALA A 80 -17.91 9.82 -2.52
C ALA A 80 -19.28 10.21 -1.93
N PRO A 81 -20.01 11.14 -2.55
CA PRO A 81 -21.36 11.44 -2.14
C PRO A 81 -22.29 10.25 -2.39
N MET A 82 -23.18 9.97 -1.44
CA MET A 82 -24.18 8.91 -1.60
C MET A 82 -25.07 9.17 -2.82
N PRO A 83 -25.32 8.18 -3.69
CA PRO A 83 -26.16 8.39 -4.87
C PRO A 83 -27.61 8.65 -4.46
N GLY A 84 -28.23 9.67 -5.00
CA GLY A 84 -29.67 9.97 -4.78
C GLY A 84 -30.58 8.99 -5.50
N GLN A 85 -30.22 8.61 -6.72
CA GLN A 85 -30.94 7.63 -7.56
C GLN A 85 -29.95 6.79 -8.36
N SER A 86 -30.34 5.52 -8.61
CA SER A 86 -29.60 4.61 -9.48
C SER A 86 -30.54 3.84 -10.41
N THR A 87 -30.04 3.54 -11.60
CA THR A 87 -30.81 2.79 -12.60
C THR A 87 -30.58 1.29 -12.40
N PHE A 88 -31.63 0.57 -12.04
CA PHE A 88 -31.64 -0.88 -11.95
C PHE A 88 -33.04 -1.45 -12.14
N GLY A 89 -33.15 -2.69 -12.60
CA GLY A 89 -34.40 -3.46 -12.60
C GLY A 89 -34.62 -4.11 -11.25
N LEU A 90 -35.89 -4.31 -10.87
CA LEU A 90 -36.29 -5.02 -9.64
C LEU A 90 -37.44 -5.97 -9.99
N GLU A 91 -37.24 -7.27 -9.75
CA GLU A 91 -38.17 -8.33 -10.11
C GLU A 91 -38.37 -9.29 -8.94
N ASP A 92 -39.62 -9.57 -8.58
CA ASP A 92 -39.96 -10.65 -7.64
C ASP A 92 -40.03 -12.01 -8.38
N ARG A 93 -39.28 -12.99 -7.91
CA ARG A 93 -39.22 -14.34 -8.46
C ARG A 93 -39.77 -15.42 -7.50
N GLY A 94 -40.73 -15.04 -6.66
CA GLY A 94 -41.28 -15.94 -5.65
C GLY A 94 -40.33 -16.10 -4.45
N ASP A 95 -39.39 -17.04 -4.50
CA ASP A 95 -38.42 -17.32 -3.42
C ASP A 95 -37.25 -16.35 -3.37
N SER A 96 -37.10 -15.47 -4.35
CA SER A 96 -36.00 -14.51 -4.42
C SER A 96 -36.40 -13.18 -5.01
N VAL A 97 -35.54 -12.15 -4.79
CA VAL A 97 -35.64 -10.83 -5.42
C VAL A 97 -34.44 -10.66 -6.31
N LEU A 98 -34.67 -10.39 -7.59
CA LEU A 98 -33.63 -10.08 -8.57
C LEU A 98 -33.50 -8.57 -8.76
N ILE A 99 -32.28 -8.05 -8.59
CA ILE A 99 -31.86 -6.70 -8.90
C ILE A 99 -30.91 -6.76 -10.11
N THR A 100 -31.23 -6.03 -11.18
CA THR A 100 -30.45 -6.06 -12.42
C THR A 100 -29.93 -4.70 -12.76
N THR A 101 -28.60 -4.57 -12.87
CA THR A 101 -27.91 -3.37 -13.41
C THR A 101 -27.43 -3.64 -14.84
N SER A 102 -26.81 -2.67 -15.50
CA SER A 102 -26.17 -2.89 -16.82
C SER A 102 -24.93 -3.79 -16.76
N ARG A 103 -24.44 -4.14 -15.57
CA ARG A 103 -23.22 -4.95 -15.35
C ARG A 103 -23.45 -6.20 -14.53
N LEU A 104 -24.42 -6.19 -13.60
CA LEU A 104 -24.64 -7.23 -12.59
C LEU A 104 -26.09 -7.73 -12.55
N LYS A 105 -26.26 -9.01 -12.24
CA LYS A 105 -27.48 -9.63 -11.71
C LYS A 105 -27.24 -10.02 -10.27
N ILE A 106 -28.05 -9.47 -9.35
CA ILE A 106 -27.90 -9.65 -7.91
C ILE A 106 -29.19 -10.30 -7.41
N THR A 107 -29.08 -11.51 -6.89
CA THR A 107 -30.22 -12.28 -6.41
C THR A 107 -30.19 -12.38 -4.89
N VAL A 108 -31.24 -11.92 -4.22
CA VAL A 108 -31.45 -12.03 -2.78
C VAL A 108 -32.41 -13.16 -2.51
N ASP A 109 -31.97 -14.19 -1.81
CA ASP A 109 -32.82 -15.33 -1.35
C ASP A 109 -33.74 -14.86 -0.20
N LYS A 110 -35.04 -15.01 -0.33
CA LYS A 110 -35.99 -14.52 0.67
C LYS A 110 -35.98 -15.32 1.98
N ARG A 111 -35.59 -16.58 1.93
CA ARG A 111 -35.57 -17.46 3.10
C ARG A 111 -34.34 -17.24 3.97
N THR A 112 -33.22 -16.96 3.38
CA THR A 112 -31.91 -16.85 4.07
C THR A 112 -31.31 -15.45 4.05
N ASN A 113 -31.88 -14.53 3.27
CA ASN A 113 -31.32 -13.21 2.90
C ASN A 113 -29.90 -13.24 2.29
N ALA A 114 -29.42 -14.43 1.88
CA ALA A 114 -28.14 -14.58 1.20
C ALA A 114 -28.17 -13.94 -0.20
N ILE A 115 -27.03 -13.36 -0.59
CA ILE A 115 -26.88 -12.64 -1.85
C ILE A 115 -25.99 -13.42 -2.80
N ARG A 116 -26.43 -13.56 -4.05
CA ARG A 116 -25.65 -14.13 -5.16
C ARG A 116 -25.38 -13.04 -6.17
N TYR A 117 -24.15 -12.98 -6.64
CA TYR A 117 -23.67 -12.04 -7.65
C TYR A 117 -23.32 -12.79 -8.92
N ALA A 118 -23.85 -12.32 -10.05
CA ALA A 118 -23.53 -12.81 -11.39
C ALA A 118 -23.29 -11.62 -12.33
N ASP A 119 -22.57 -11.82 -13.40
CA ASP A 119 -22.42 -10.82 -14.45
C ASP A 119 -23.73 -10.59 -15.22
N LYS A 120 -23.75 -9.61 -16.12
CA LYS A 120 -24.92 -9.30 -16.94
C LYS A 120 -25.43 -10.48 -17.79
N MET A 121 -24.54 -11.42 -18.14
CA MET A 121 -24.92 -12.64 -18.90
C MET A 121 -25.50 -13.72 -18.00
N GLY A 122 -25.30 -13.62 -16.68
CA GLY A 122 -25.73 -14.61 -15.70
C GLY A 122 -24.62 -15.57 -15.27
N THR A 123 -23.36 -15.32 -15.67
CA THR A 123 -22.23 -16.12 -15.19
C THR A 123 -21.99 -15.83 -13.71
N PRO A 124 -21.97 -16.85 -12.83
CA PRO A 124 -21.73 -16.65 -11.40
C PRO A 124 -20.36 -16.02 -11.14
N ILE A 125 -20.31 -15.04 -10.24
CA ILE A 125 -19.08 -14.37 -9.78
C ILE A 125 -18.73 -14.89 -8.38
N THR A 126 -19.61 -14.68 -7.40
CA THR A 126 -19.50 -15.14 -6.02
C THR A 126 -20.89 -15.14 -5.34
N SER A 127 -20.96 -15.67 -4.14
CA SER A 127 -22.18 -15.62 -3.32
C SER A 127 -21.83 -15.62 -1.84
N GLU A 128 -22.68 -15.02 -1.05
CA GLU A 128 -22.69 -15.30 0.39
C GLU A 128 -23.01 -16.78 0.63
N SER A 129 -22.47 -17.35 1.69
CA SER A 129 -22.75 -18.73 2.10
C SER A 129 -24.11 -18.84 2.79
N ASP A 130 -24.49 -20.06 3.15
CA ASP A 130 -25.63 -20.31 4.00
C ASP A 130 -25.47 -19.81 5.45
N ARG A 131 -24.23 -19.50 5.88
CA ARG A 131 -23.89 -18.82 7.14
C ARG A 131 -23.57 -17.35 6.90
N ASN A 132 -24.39 -16.66 6.14
CA ASN A 132 -24.18 -15.30 5.70
C ASN A 132 -24.03 -14.27 6.86
N LYS A 133 -24.58 -13.11 6.72
CA LYS A 133 -24.48 -12.01 7.69
C LYS A 133 -25.10 -12.38 9.04
N THR A 134 -24.33 -12.23 10.13
CA THR A 134 -24.81 -12.42 11.50
C THR A 134 -24.29 -11.34 12.45
N MET A 135 -25.02 -11.12 13.52
CA MET A 135 -24.59 -10.31 14.65
C MET A 135 -24.91 -11.05 15.93
N SER A 136 -23.95 -11.17 16.84
CA SER A 136 -24.08 -11.86 18.12
C SER A 136 -23.63 -10.99 19.27
N ALA A 137 -24.35 -11.01 20.37
CA ALA A 137 -23.96 -10.29 21.58
C ALA A 137 -22.64 -10.83 22.12
N ALA A 138 -21.78 -9.92 22.58
CA ALA A 138 -20.47 -10.23 23.14
C ALA A 138 -20.09 -9.21 24.21
N THR A 139 -19.30 -9.65 25.20
CA THR A 139 -18.63 -8.76 26.15
C THR A 139 -17.12 -8.86 25.90
N ILE A 140 -16.48 -7.77 25.52
CA ILE A 140 -15.04 -7.70 25.15
C ILE A 140 -14.39 -6.61 25.99
N ALA A 141 -13.34 -6.92 26.71
CA ALA A 141 -12.66 -6.01 27.64
C ALA A 141 -13.62 -5.36 28.67
N GLY A 142 -14.73 -6.07 29.03
CA GLY A 142 -15.78 -5.56 29.92
C GLY A 142 -16.77 -4.60 29.23
N ILE A 143 -16.76 -4.52 27.90
CA ILE A 143 -17.66 -3.68 27.10
C ILE A 143 -18.68 -4.59 26.41
N ASP A 144 -19.96 -4.36 26.66
CA ASP A 144 -21.03 -5.04 25.94
C ASP A 144 -21.17 -4.46 24.54
N THR A 145 -21.13 -5.35 23.56
CA THR A 145 -21.13 -5.03 22.13
C THR A 145 -21.76 -6.16 21.30
N TRP A 146 -21.63 -6.05 19.97
CA TRP A 146 -22.11 -7.06 19.01
C TRP A 146 -20.98 -7.41 18.06
N ARG A 147 -20.63 -8.69 17.98
CA ARG A 147 -19.74 -9.19 16.91
C ARG A 147 -20.48 -9.17 15.59
N CYS A 148 -19.84 -8.64 14.57
CA CYS A 148 -20.35 -8.64 13.19
C CYS A 148 -19.59 -9.66 12.36
N HIS A 149 -20.30 -10.38 11.49
CA HIS A 149 -19.74 -11.46 10.70
C HIS A 149 -20.44 -11.54 9.34
N THR A 150 -19.67 -11.90 8.30
CA THR A 150 -20.20 -12.31 6.98
C THR A 150 -19.30 -13.39 6.37
N GLN A 151 -19.92 -14.32 5.62
CA GLN A 151 -19.20 -15.45 5.01
C GLN A 151 -19.57 -15.60 3.54
N PHE A 152 -18.57 -15.90 2.71
CA PHE A 152 -18.69 -16.08 1.26
C PHE A 152 -18.22 -17.47 0.84
N ASN A 153 -18.81 -18.01 -0.23
CA ASN A 153 -18.32 -19.21 -0.90
C ASN A 153 -17.06 -18.88 -1.71
N SER A 154 -16.10 -19.81 -1.70
CA SER A 154 -14.80 -19.68 -2.36
C SER A 154 -14.48 -20.95 -3.15
N PRO A 155 -14.69 -20.97 -4.49
CA PRO A 155 -14.38 -22.14 -5.30
C PRO A 155 -12.89 -22.48 -5.28
N ALA A 156 -12.55 -23.75 -5.57
CA ALA A 156 -11.19 -24.27 -5.40
C ALA A 156 -10.15 -23.53 -6.24
N ASP A 157 -10.53 -23.02 -7.41
CA ASP A 157 -9.68 -22.29 -8.35
C ASP A 157 -9.67 -20.76 -8.12
N GLU A 158 -10.11 -20.30 -6.96
CA GLU A 158 -10.04 -18.91 -6.56
C GLU A 158 -8.77 -18.61 -5.80
N ALA A 159 -8.12 -17.47 -6.07
CA ALA A 159 -7.07 -16.88 -5.26
C ALA A 159 -7.50 -15.50 -4.75
N LEU A 160 -7.08 -15.16 -3.53
CA LEU A 160 -7.51 -13.97 -2.78
C LEU A 160 -6.30 -13.14 -2.38
N PHE A 161 -6.33 -11.83 -2.67
CA PHE A 161 -5.21 -10.90 -2.47
C PHE A 161 -5.65 -9.66 -1.71
N GLY A 162 -4.70 -8.96 -1.07
CA GLY A 162 -4.97 -7.69 -0.39
C GLY A 162 -4.72 -7.73 1.10
N LEU A 163 -5.67 -7.22 1.91
CA LEU A 163 -5.68 -7.16 3.37
C LEU A 163 -4.59 -6.28 4.00
N GLY A 164 -3.79 -5.56 3.18
CA GLY A 164 -2.80 -4.60 3.66
C GLY A 164 -1.38 -5.14 3.75
N CYS A 165 -0.62 -4.68 4.75
CA CYS A 165 0.79 -4.98 4.96
C CYS A 165 0.99 -5.65 6.33
N HIS A 166 1.47 -6.89 6.33
CA HIS A 166 1.66 -7.70 7.54
C HIS A 166 3.06 -8.33 7.55
N PRO A 167 4.11 -7.62 8.00
CA PRO A 167 5.51 -8.05 7.90
C PRO A 167 5.84 -9.37 8.60
N GLU A 168 5.07 -9.76 9.60
CA GLU A 168 5.19 -11.04 10.30
C GLU A 168 4.58 -12.22 9.53
N ASP A 169 3.91 -11.94 8.41
CA ASP A 169 3.29 -12.96 7.59
C ASP A 169 4.32 -13.86 6.90
N SER A 170 3.90 -15.07 6.53
CA SER A 170 4.75 -16.15 5.99
C SER A 170 5.28 -15.93 4.56
N GLY A 171 5.17 -14.70 4.03
CA GLY A 171 5.66 -14.37 2.68
C GLY A 171 4.75 -14.85 1.54
N SER A 172 3.48 -15.17 1.80
CA SER A 172 2.50 -15.48 0.75
C SER A 172 1.74 -14.24 0.30
N ILE A 173 1.36 -14.19 -0.97
CA ILE A 173 0.46 -13.16 -1.50
C ILE A 173 -1.01 -13.61 -1.54
N ASN A 174 -1.28 -14.92 -1.47
CA ASN A 174 -2.62 -15.50 -1.58
C ASN A 174 -3.16 -15.89 -0.21
N TYR A 175 -4.31 -15.33 0.15
CA TYR A 175 -4.98 -15.56 1.44
C TYR A 175 -6.01 -16.70 1.43
N LYS A 176 -6.20 -17.40 0.31
CA LYS A 176 -7.02 -18.62 0.32
C LYS A 176 -6.38 -19.68 1.23
N GLY A 177 -7.17 -20.28 2.12
CA GLY A 177 -6.68 -21.23 3.10
C GLY A 177 -5.91 -20.62 4.28
N ARG A 178 -5.98 -19.29 4.47
CA ARG A 178 -5.20 -18.58 5.49
C ARG A 178 -6.03 -17.59 6.26
N ASP A 179 -5.68 -17.40 7.53
CA ASP A 179 -6.25 -16.40 8.41
C ASP A 179 -5.38 -15.16 8.47
N GLN A 180 -6.01 -13.98 8.62
CA GLN A 180 -5.32 -12.71 8.82
C GLN A 180 -6.06 -11.86 9.85
N THR A 181 -5.35 -11.45 10.90
CA THR A 181 -5.84 -10.44 11.84
C THR A 181 -5.75 -9.05 11.20
N LEU A 182 -6.85 -8.31 11.23
CA LEU A 182 -6.99 -6.95 10.72
C LEU A 182 -7.13 -5.98 11.90
N GLU A 183 -6.04 -5.76 12.58
CA GLU A 183 -5.92 -4.86 13.72
C GLU A 183 -4.69 -3.97 13.50
N ILE A 184 -4.87 -2.66 13.60
CA ILE A 184 -3.77 -1.72 13.58
C ILE A 184 -2.98 -1.86 14.88
N LYS A 185 -1.74 -2.28 14.74
CA LYS A 185 -0.75 -2.40 15.81
C LYS A 185 0.65 -2.18 15.23
N TYR A 186 1.65 -2.11 16.07
CA TYR A 186 3.04 -2.03 15.66
C TYR A 186 3.34 -3.01 14.51
N MET A 187 3.95 -2.51 13.45
CA MET A 187 4.33 -3.25 12.23
C MET A 187 3.17 -3.79 11.35
N THR A 188 1.92 -3.37 11.51
CA THR A 188 0.82 -3.89 10.67
C THR A 188 -0.02 -2.81 10.03
N GLY A 189 -0.17 -2.83 8.71
CA GLY A 189 -1.15 -2.03 7.96
C GLY A 189 -2.41 -2.85 7.68
N ALA A 190 -3.44 -2.71 8.51
CA ALA A 190 -4.64 -3.53 8.46
C ALA A 190 -5.70 -2.91 7.54
N ILE A 191 -5.71 -3.26 6.26
CA ILE A 191 -6.60 -2.68 5.25
C ILE A 191 -7.64 -3.74 4.84
N PRO A 192 -8.91 -3.63 5.23
CA PRO A 192 -9.94 -4.65 5.01
C PRO A 192 -10.47 -4.66 3.56
N VAL A 193 -9.57 -4.73 2.59
CA VAL A 193 -9.85 -4.78 1.15
C VAL A 193 -9.30 -6.07 0.56
N LEU A 194 -10.15 -6.82 -0.12
CA LEU A 194 -9.83 -8.12 -0.74
C LEU A 194 -10.14 -8.07 -2.23
N LEU A 195 -9.26 -8.63 -3.06
CA LEU A 195 -9.46 -8.84 -4.49
C LEU A 195 -9.39 -10.33 -4.82
N SER A 196 -10.29 -10.79 -5.69
CA SER A 196 -10.40 -12.18 -6.12
C SER A 196 -10.08 -12.35 -7.61
N THR A 197 -9.39 -13.45 -7.95
CA THR A 197 -9.21 -13.87 -9.35
C THR A 197 -10.52 -14.13 -10.10
N LYS A 198 -11.65 -14.24 -9.39
CA LYS A 198 -13.00 -14.32 -9.98
C LYS A 198 -13.52 -12.96 -10.48
N GLY A 199 -12.70 -11.91 -10.37
CA GLY A 199 -12.98 -10.58 -10.93
C GLY A 199 -13.87 -9.73 -10.07
N TYR A 200 -13.84 -9.90 -8.77
CA TYR A 200 -14.51 -9.04 -7.80
C TYR A 200 -13.58 -8.61 -6.68
N GLY A 201 -13.98 -7.55 -5.96
CA GLY A 201 -13.36 -7.12 -4.72
C GLY A 201 -14.38 -6.86 -3.64
N LEU A 202 -13.92 -6.87 -2.40
CA LEU A 202 -14.70 -6.55 -1.20
C LEU A 202 -13.98 -5.50 -0.36
N LEU A 203 -14.73 -4.54 0.16
CA LEU A 203 -14.31 -3.67 1.27
C LEU A 203 -15.22 -3.96 2.45
N TRP A 204 -14.64 -4.36 3.60
CA TRP A 204 -15.32 -4.51 4.87
C TRP A 204 -15.23 -3.21 5.67
N ASP A 205 -16.35 -2.46 5.76
CA ASP A 205 -16.38 -1.13 6.37
C ASP A 205 -16.69 -1.22 7.87
N ASN A 206 -15.70 -1.69 8.62
CA ASN A 206 -15.75 -1.77 10.08
C ASN A 206 -14.40 -1.37 10.67
N TYR A 207 -14.38 -0.53 11.72
CA TYR A 207 -13.15 0.05 12.29
C TYR A 207 -12.70 -0.61 13.60
N SER A 208 -13.42 -1.64 14.04
CA SER A 208 -13.03 -2.50 15.16
C SER A 208 -11.93 -3.47 14.74
N ALA A 209 -11.21 -4.03 15.70
CA ALA A 209 -10.36 -5.17 15.46
C ALA A 209 -11.15 -6.25 14.72
N SER A 210 -10.65 -6.69 13.58
CA SER A 210 -11.33 -7.60 12.67
C SER A 210 -10.44 -8.79 12.35
N LYS A 211 -11.02 -9.84 11.80
CA LYS A 211 -10.34 -11.03 11.31
C LYS A 211 -10.89 -11.40 9.94
N PHE A 212 -10.00 -11.68 9.02
CA PHE A 212 -10.28 -12.45 7.81
C PHE A 212 -9.88 -13.90 8.06
N SER A 213 -10.74 -14.84 7.72
CA SER A 213 -10.46 -16.29 7.81
C SER A 213 -10.70 -16.93 6.44
N GLY A 214 -9.62 -17.33 5.79
CA GLY A 214 -9.63 -17.91 4.44
C GLY A 214 -9.65 -19.45 4.41
N ALA A 215 -9.56 -20.10 5.60
CA ALA A 215 -9.48 -21.54 5.76
C ALA A 215 -10.79 -22.17 6.27
N GLN A 216 -11.94 -21.59 5.90
CA GLN A 216 -13.23 -22.08 6.36
C GLN A 216 -13.71 -23.28 5.54
N ASP A 217 -14.21 -24.31 6.21
CA ASP A 217 -14.78 -25.50 5.59
C ASP A 217 -13.89 -26.09 4.47
N ASN A 218 -12.64 -26.40 4.78
CA ASN A 218 -11.63 -26.90 3.82
C ASN A 218 -11.38 -25.98 2.63
N ASP A 219 -11.21 -24.68 2.90
CA ASP A 219 -10.92 -23.63 1.92
C ASP A 219 -12.04 -23.37 0.90
N SER A 220 -13.23 -23.93 1.12
CA SER A 220 -14.39 -23.68 0.26
C SER A 220 -15.16 -22.40 0.61
N ARG A 221 -14.76 -21.71 1.70
CA ARG A 221 -15.37 -20.48 2.20
C ARG A 221 -14.32 -19.57 2.80
N PHE A 222 -14.64 -18.28 2.83
CA PHE A 222 -13.90 -17.30 3.64
C PHE A 222 -14.87 -16.39 4.39
N GLU A 223 -14.40 -15.75 5.45
CA GLU A 223 -15.23 -14.87 6.26
C GLU A 223 -14.50 -13.63 6.75
N TYR A 224 -15.28 -12.58 6.99
CA TYR A 224 -14.90 -11.45 7.80
C TYR A 224 -15.66 -11.46 9.13
N SER A 225 -14.94 -11.18 10.20
CA SER A 225 -15.54 -10.96 11.52
C SER A 225 -14.90 -9.75 12.20
N SER A 226 -15.70 -9.00 12.97
CA SER A 226 -15.25 -7.87 13.77
C SER A 226 -15.68 -8.03 15.21
N GLU A 227 -14.82 -7.60 16.16
CA GLU A 227 -15.11 -7.67 17.59
C GLU A 227 -16.33 -6.83 17.96
N SER A 228 -16.52 -5.70 17.29
CA SER A 228 -17.59 -4.75 17.61
C SER A 228 -18.19 -4.13 16.36
N GLY A 229 -19.51 -3.88 16.45
CA GLY A 229 -20.28 -3.14 15.45
C GLY A 229 -21.78 -3.21 15.70
N ARG A 230 -22.52 -2.31 15.10
CA ARG A 230 -23.99 -2.28 15.16
C ARG A 230 -24.64 -2.66 13.82
N MET A 231 -23.83 -2.97 12.82
CA MET A 231 -24.25 -3.48 11.51
C MET A 231 -23.08 -4.19 10.82
N VAL A 232 -23.42 -5.12 9.97
CA VAL A 232 -22.55 -5.63 8.89
C VAL A 232 -22.63 -4.61 7.76
N ASP A 233 -21.48 -4.19 7.24
CA ASP A 233 -21.37 -3.19 6.18
C ASP A 233 -20.22 -3.56 5.26
N TYR A 234 -20.52 -3.92 3.99
CA TYR A 234 -19.49 -4.21 3.02
C TYR A 234 -19.84 -3.69 1.63
N TYR A 235 -18.82 -3.42 0.84
CA TYR A 235 -18.93 -3.02 -0.57
C TYR A 235 -18.45 -4.15 -1.46
N PHE A 236 -19.22 -4.45 -2.50
CA PHE A 236 -18.89 -5.39 -3.57
C PHE A 236 -18.54 -4.63 -4.84
N PHE A 237 -17.36 -4.88 -5.38
CA PHE A 237 -16.84 -4.29 -6.62
C PHE A 237 -16.74 -5.36 -7.69
N TYR A 238 -17.25 -5.09 -8.89
CA TYR A 238 -17.10 -6.00 -10.04
C TYR A 238 -16.17 -5.41 -11.09
N GLY A 239 -15.07 -6.13 -11.42
CA GLY A 239 -14.11 -5.69 -12.41
C GLY A 239 -14.59 -5.89 -13.85
N PRO A 240 -14.26 -6.98 -14.54
CA PRO A 240 -13.68 -8.27 -14.13
C PRO A 240 -12.16 -8.25 -13.86
N ASP A 241 -11.45 -7.21 -14.20
CA ASP A 241 -10.01 -7.06 -13.94
C ASP A 241 -9.73 -6.26 -12.66
N PHE A 242 -8.53 -6.42 -12.12
CA PHE A 242 -8.13 -5.78 -10.87
C PHE A 242 -8.01 -4.26 -11.01
N ASP A 243 -7.60 -3.75 -12.17
CA ASP A 243 -7.53 -2.31 -12.41
C ASP A 243 -8.92 -1.68 -12.27
N ARG A 244 -9.98 -2.31 -12.81
CA ARG A 244 -11.35 -1.82 -12.65
C ARG A 244 -11.83 -1.89 -11.20
N ILE A 245 -11.47 -2.94 -10.45
CA ILE A 245 -11.83 -3.05 -9.03
C ILE A 245 -11.18 -1.92 -8.23
N ILE A 246 -9.89 -1.66 -8.44
CA ILE A 246 -9.16 -0.57 -7.78
C ILE A 246 -9.69 0.81 -8.22
N ASP A 247 -10.06 0.98 -9.48
CA ASP A 247 -10.70 2.20 -9.97
C ASP A 247 -12.00 2.48 -9.21
N LEU A 248 -12.89 1.50 -9.08
CA LEU A 248 -14.14 1.62 -8.31
C LEU A 248 -13.88 1.90 -6.82
N TYR A 249 -12.91 1.21 -6.22
CA TYR A 249 -12.52 1.42 -4.84
C TYR A 249 -12.05 2.87 -4.61
N ARG A 250 -11.15 3.39 -5.45
CA ARG A 250 -10.64 4.76 -5.31
C ARG A 250 -11.66 5.83 -5.70
N LEU A 251 -12.59 5.54 -6.60
CA LEU A 251 -13.75 6.41 -6.85
C LEU A 251 -14.65 6.52 -5.62
N LEU A 252 -14.81 5.42 -4.87
CA LEU A 252 -15.62 5.41 -3.65
C LEU A 252 -14.90 6.07 -2.47
N THR A 253 -13.62 5.77 -2.29
CA THR A 253 -12.84 6.12 -1.08
C THR A 253 -11.93 7.34 -1.26
N GLY A 254 -11.80 7.87 -2.45
CA GLY A 254 -10.95 8.99 -2.82
C GLY A 254 -9.68 8.57 -3.56
N LYS A 255 -9.33 9.38 -4.56
CA LYS A 255 -8.13 9.20 -5.39
C LYS A 255 -6.86 9.50 -4.62
N ALA A 256 -5.75 8.86 -5.01
CA ALA A 256 -4.42 9.27 -4.56
C ALA A 256 -4.00 10.55 -5.28
N PRO A 257 -3.55 11.61 -4.57
CA PRO A 257 -3.04 12.82 -5.20
C PRO A 257 -1.71 12.56 -5.90
N MET A 258 -1.33 13.45 -6.82
CA MET A 258 -0.02 13.44 -7.47
C MET A 258 1.05 13.88 -6.48
N PHE A 259 2.14 13.13 -6.38
CA PHE A 259 3.30 13.53 -5.60
C PHE A 259 4.25 14.44 -6.38
N ALA A 260 5.06 15.21 -5.67
CA ALA A 260 6.12 15.99 -6.28
C ALA A 260 7.15 15.09 -6.96
N LYS A 261 7.73 15.54 -8.07
CA LYS A 261 8.63 14.72 -8.88
C LYS A 261 9.86 14.23 -8.12
N TRP A 262 10.39 15.04 -7.21
CA TRP A 262 11.53 14.69 -6.37
C TRP A 262 11.28 13.48 -5.46
N THR A 263 10.02 13.21 -5.09
CA THR A 263 9.69 12.07 -4.22
C THR A 263 9.89 10.71 -4.86
N PHE A 264 10.14 10.66 -6.16
CA PHE A 264 10.44 9.43 -6.90
C PHE A 264 11.95 9.19 -7.07
N GLY A 265 12.81 10.09 -6.61
CA GLY A 265 14.26 9.88 -6.46
C GLY A 265 14.62 9.11 -5.18
N LEU A 266 15.88 9.20 -4.77
CA LEU A 266 16.40 8.54 -3.57
C LEU A 266 16.17 9.38 -2.32
N PHE A 267 15.65 8.73 -1.25
CA PHE A 267 15.63 9.26 0.11
C PHE A 267 16.76 8.64 0.91
N GLN A 268 17.67 9.48 1.41
CA GLN A 268 18.70 9.09 2.36
C GLN A 268 18.22 9.32 3.80
N SER A 269 18.14 8.26 4.59
CA SER A 269 17.70 8.29 5.97
C SER A 269 18.59 7.42 6.85
N GLN A 270 18.62 7.71 8.13
CA GLN A 270 19.33 6.95 9.16
C GLN A 270 18.62 7.14 10.52
N ASP A 271 18.64 6.13 11.38
CA ASP A 271 18.32 6.24 12.80
C ASP A 271 19.65 6.43 13.59
N ARG A 272 20.05 7.67 13.80
CA ARG A 272 19.55 8.99 13.32
C ARG A 272 20.73 9.93 13.16
N TYR A 273 20.53 11.01 12.44
CA TYR A 273 21.49 12.12 12.47
C TYR A 273 21.33 12.89 13.77
N LYS A 274 22.44 13.01 14.53
CA LYS A 274 22.42 13.56 15.89
C LYS A 274 22.64 15.05 15.93
N THR A 275 23.26 15.60 14.88
CA THR A 275 23.64 17.01 14.80
C THR A 275 23.37 17.60 13.42
N GLN A 276 23.30 18.93 13.36
CA GLN A 276 23.24 19.67 12.11
C GLN A 276 24.44 19.37 11.21
N GLU A 277 25.66 19.24 11.79
CA GLU A 277 26.88 18.94 11.06
C GLU A 277 26.80 17.56 10.38
N GLU A 278 26.25 16.54 11.05
CA GLU A 278 26.04 15.21 10.44
C GLU A 278 25.14 15.29 9.18
N ILE A 279 24.01 16.01 9.25
CA ILE A 279 23.11 16.20 8.10
C ILE A 279 23.83 16.91 6.95
N LEU A 280 24.56 17.98 7.25
CA LEU A 280 25.29 18.74 6.22
C LEU A 280 26.44 17.91 5.61
N SER A 281 27.12 17.09 6.41
CA SER A 281 28.16 16.18 5.91
C SER A 281 27.60 15.12 4.97
N VAL A 282 26.36 14.64 5.21
CA VAL A 282 25.68 13.71 4.29
C VAL A 282 25.36 14.42 2.97
N LYS A 283 24.83 15.64 3.00
CA LYS A 283 24.62 16.47 1.80
C LYS A 283 25.93 16.62 0.98
N ASP A 284 27.02 16.99 1.66
CA ASP A 284 28.32 17.18 1.02
C ASP A 284 28.86 15.85 0.44
N GLY A 285 28.67 14.74 1.17
CA GLY A 285 29.06 13.42 0.71
C GLY A 285 28.39 13.00 -0.60
N TYR A 286 27.06 13.23 -0.74
CA TYR A 286 26.36 12.95 -1.98
C TYR A 286 26.81 13.88 -3.13
N ARG A 287 26.83 15.19 -2.93
CA ARG A 287 27.14 16.16 -3.98
C ARG A 287 28.61 16.12 -4.42
N ASN A 288 29.55 16.00 -3.48
CA ASN A 288 30.98 15.92 -3.79
C ASN A 288 31.37 14.63 -4.56
N ASN A 289 30.59 13.58 -4.43
CA ASN A 289 30.78 12.32 -5.17
C ASN A 289 29.86 12.19 -6.39
N HIS A 290 29.09 13.23 -6.74
CA HIS A 290 28.15 13.21 -7.88
C HIS A 290 27.16 12.05 -7.80
N ILE A 291 26.68 11.73 -6.60
CA ILE A 291 25.70 10.65 -6.36
C ILE A 291 24.30 11.25 -6.32
N PRO A 292 23.38 10.76 -7.13
CA PRO A 292 22.01 11.22 -7.11
C PRO A 292 21.32 11.06 -5.74
N VAL A 293 20.64 12.11 -5.28
CA VAL A 293 19.78 12.09 -4.08
C VAL A 293 18.81 13.27 -4.11
N ASP A 294 17.55 13.05 -3.70
CA ASP A 294 16.53 14.10 -3.65
C ASP A 294 16.15 14.52 -2.24
N ALA A 295 16.26 13.65 -1.23
CA ALA A 295 15.86 13.99 0.12
C ALA A 295 16.79 13.42 1.19
N ILE A 296 16.98 14.19 2.26
CA ILE A 296 17.58 13.73 3.52
C ILE A 296 16.51 13.76 4.61
N VAL A 297 16.45 12.67 5.39
CA VAL A 297 15.39 12.46 6.38
C VAL A 297 15.95 12.56 7.78
N GLN A 298 15.41 13.49 8.59
CA GLN A 298 15.66 13.59 10.03
C GLN A 298 14.68 12.69 10.77
N ASP A 299 15.20 11.67 11.42
CA ASP A 299 14.45 10.75 12.26
C ASP A 299 14.14 11.36 13.64
N TRP A 300 13.38 10.63 14.45
CA TRP A 300 12.90 11.01 15.78
C TRP A 300 14.01 11.51 16.73
N TYR A 301 13.59 11.99 17.92
CA TYR A 301 14.50 12.46 19.01
C TYR A 301 15.25 13.77 18.70
N TRP A 302 14.88 14.49 17.63
CA TRP A 302 15.45 15.82 17.31
C TRP A 302 15.06 16.89 18.31
N TRP A 303 14.02 16.65 19.12
CA TRP A 303 13.54 17.52 20.20
C TRP A 303 14.27 17.33 21.53
N SER A 304 14.95 16.19 21.79
CA SER A 304 15.60 15.87 23.07
C SER A 304 16.59 16.96 23.48
N PRO A 305 16.66 17.37 24.79
CA PRO A 305 16.09 16.67 25.95
C PRO A 305 14.63 17.03 26.30
N LEU A 306 13.95 17.86 25.51
CA LEU A 306 12.54 18.17 25.76
C LEU A 306 11.67 16.90 25.63
N PRO A 307 10.51 16.83 26.30
CA PRO A 307 9.58 15.73 26.11
C PRO A 307 9.08 15.61 24.66
N ILE A 308 8.65 14.41 24.29
CA ILE A 308 8.10 14.12 22.96
C ILE A 308 6.89 15.03 22.66
N GLY A 309 6.70 15.38 21.38
CA GLY A 309 5.62 16.28 20.94
C GLY A 309 5.86 17.75 21.25
N SER A 310 7.08 18.13 21.63
CA SER A 310 7.44 19.55 21.86
C SER A 310 7.48 20.37 20.57
N HIS A 311 7.65 19.74 19.41
CA HIS A 311 7.85 20.34 18.08
C HIS A 311 8.95 21.43 18.05
N VAL A 312 9.94 21.34 18.94
CA VAL A 312 11.08 22.26 19.03
C VAL A 312 12.37 21.49 18.79
N MET A 313 13.18 21.93 17.84
CA MET A 313 14.52 21.35 17.60
C MET A 313 15.48 21.74 18.72
N ASN A 314 16.34 20.82 19.12
CA ASN A 314 17.39 21.07 20.08
C ASN A 314 18.48 21.96 19.47
N HIS A 315 18.58 23.20 19.96
CA HIS A 315 19.54 24.19 19.41
C HIS A 315 21.01 23.94 19.79
N GLU A 316 21.31 23.07 20.76
CA GLU A 316 22.70 22.64 21.02
C GLU A 316 23.21 21.72 19.94
N ARG A 317 22.34 20.84 19.42
CA ARG A 317 22.66 19.86 18.37
C ARG A 317 22.40 20.40 16.96
N TYR A 318 21.42 21.28 16.85
CA TYR A 318 21.02 21.94 15.60
C TYR A 318 21.01 23.46 15.84
N PRO A 319 22.20 24.13 15.84
CA PRO A 319 22.32 25.53 16.22
C PRO A 319 21.46 26.47 15.35
N ASP A 320 21.39 26.23 14.06
CA ASP A 320 20.58 26.98 13.11
C ASP A 320 19.86 26.04 12.11
N PRO A 321 18.72 25.47 12.54
CA PRO A 321 17.96 24.56 11.66
C PRO A 321 17.46 25.23 10.38
N LYS A 322 17.21 26.54 10.39
CA LYS A 322 16.77 27.25 9.18
C LYS A 322 17.90 27.33 8.16
N ALA A 323 19.09 27.71 8.58
CA ALA A 323 20.27 27.76 7.70
C ALA A 323 20.62 26.36 7.17
N MET A 324 20.49 25.32 8.01
CA MET A 324 20.69 23.93 7.60
C MET A 324 19.74 23.54 6.45
N ILE A 325 18.45 23.83 6.58
CA ILE A 325 17.45 23.52 5.55
C ILE A 325 17.70 24.33 4.28
N ASP A 326 18.06 25.62 4.42
CA ASP A 326 18.40 26.47 3.27
C ASP A 326 19.64 25.97 2.52
N GLU A 327 20.59 25.35 3.22
CA GLU A 327 21.74 24.69 2.58
C GLU A 327 21.35 23.41 1.83
N LEU A 328 20.46 22.59 2.39
CA LEU A 328 19.93 21.43 1.67
C LEU A 328 19.20 21.88 0.39
N HIS A 329 18.33 22.89 0.50
CA HIS A 329 17.61 23.45 -0.66
C HIS A 329 18.55 24.04 -1.73
N ARG A 330 19.61 24.74 -1.34
CA ARG A 330 20.63 25.24 -2.28
C ARG A 330 21.37 24.12 -3.02
N ALA A 331 21.49 22.96 -2.37
CA ALA A 331 22.01 21.74 -2.97
C ALA A 331 20.96 20.92 -3.72
N HIS A 332 19.75 21.43 -3.93
CA HIS A 332 18.62 20.70 -4.51
C HIS A 332 18.30 19.39 -3.77
N ILE A 333 18.36 19.42 -2.45
CA ILE A 333 17.98 18.32 -1.56
C ILE A 333 16.82 18.78 -0.70
N HIS A 334 15.73 18.04 -0.70
CA HIS A 334 14.57 18.25 0.13
C HIS A 334 14.78 17.69 1.55
N ALA A 335 14.12 18.30 2.53
CA ALA A 335 14.24 17.92 3.92
C ALA A 335 12.93 17.31 4.44
N MET A 336 13.01 16.10 4.97
CA MET A 336 11.88 15.38 5.57
C MET A 336 12.14 15.16 7.07
N ILE A 337 11.10 15.26 7.91
CA ILE A 337 11.22 15.11 9.36
C ILE A 337 10.17 14.15 9.94
N SER A 338 10.60 13.36 10.93
CA SER A 338 9.73 12.46 11.69
C SER A 338 8.88 13.23 12.69
N ILE A 339 7.57 13.01 12.70
CA ILE A 339 6.63 13.53 13.71
C ILE A 339 5.72 12.41 14.23
N TRP A 340 5.31 12.56 15.49
CA TRP A 340 4.51 11.56 16.20
C TRP A 340 3.24 12.19 16.80
N PRO A 341 2.11 11.46 16.86
CA PRO A 341 0.88 11.94 17.52
C PRO A 341 0.89 11.75 19.05
N VAL A 342 2.06 11.69 19.65
CA VAL A 342 2.31 11.40 21.07
C VAL A 342 2.90 12.62 21.76
N PHE A 343 2.44 12.91 22.97
CA PHE A 343 2.81 14.09 23.72
C PHE A 343 3.22 13.73 25.15
N GLY A 344 4.44 14.11 25.53
CA GLY A 344 4.91 14.06 26.91
C GLY A 344 4.46 15.29 27.72
N SER A 345 4.17 15.07 28.99
CA SER A 345 3.77 16.16 29.91
C SER A 345 4.88 17.21 30.05
N GLY A 346 4.49 18.46 30.31
CA GLY A 346 5.41 19.58 30.51
C GLY A 346 5.83 20.30 29.23
N THR A 347 5.18 19.98 28.09
CA THR A 347 5.34 20.76 26.87
C THR A 347 4.16 21.72 26.67
N LYS A 348 4.41 22.86 26.02
CA LYS A 348 3.36 23.80 25.64
C LYS A 348 2.26 23.15 24.81
N ASP A 349 2.66 22.23 23.90
CA ASP A 349 1.75 21.57 22.97
C ASP A 349 0.87 20.53 23.69
N PHE A 350 1.43 19.79 24.66
CA PHE A 350 0.66 18.92 25.55
C PHE A 350 -0.38 19.71 26.35
N ASP A 351 0.04 20.80 26.99
CA ASP A 351 -0.84 21.62 27.86
C ASP A 351 -2.01 22.21 27.04
N ALA A 352 -1.75 22.64 25.82
CA ALA A 352 -2.78 23.15 24.90
C ALA A 352 -3.82 22.09 24.55
N LEU A 353 -3.39 20.86 24.25
CA LEU A 353 -4.28 19.73 23.99
C LEU A 353 -5.05 19.31 25.23
N LYS A 354 -4.38 19.22 26.38
CA LYS A 354 -4.96 18.85 27.67
C LYS A 354 -6.06 19.84 28.11
N THR A 355 -5.77 21.12 28.04
CA THR A 355 -6.71 22.19 28.43
C THR A 355 -8.02 22.15 27.64
N LYS A 356 -7.95 21.69 26.38
CA LYS A 356 -9.12 21.55 25.50
C LYS A 356 -9.79 20.17 25.59
N GLY A 357 -9.27 19.25 26.40
CA GLY A 357 -9.78 17.88 26.50
C GLY A 357 -9.56 17.05 25.23
N PHE A 358 -8.47 17.30 24.51
CA PHE A 358 -8.15 16.64 23.23
C PHE A 358 -7.18 15.47 23.36
N LEU A 359 -6.73 15.13 24.56
CA LEU A 359 -5.93 13.95 24.84
C LEU A 359 -6.83 12.72 25.07
N THR A 360 -6.36 11.56 24.66
CA THR A 360 -7.02 10.27 24.91
C THR A 360 -6.55 9.66 26.24
N SER A 361 -7.14 8.53 26.64
CA SER A 361 -6.63 7.70 27.72
C SER A 361 -5.56 6.70 27.24
N ILE A 362 -5.23 6.66 25.94
CA ILE A 362 -4.21 5.77 25.39
C ILE A 362 -2.84 6.37 25.67
N THR A 363 -1.99 5.59 26.35
CA THR A 363 -0.63 5.99 26.69
C THR A 363 0.38 5.21 25.88
N TRP A 364 1.54 5.81 25.68
CA TRP A 364 2.73 5.20 25.11
C TRP A 364 3.82 5.12 26.18
N ASP A 365 4.36 3.92 26.39
CA ASP A 365 5.50 3.73 27.30
C ASP A 365 6.77 4.23 26.60
N ASN A 366 7.26 5.38 27.08
CA ASN A 366 8.45 5.99 26.52
C ASN A 366 9.69 5.27 27.07
N PHE A 367 10.26 4.38 26.27
CA PHE A 367 11.42 3.59 26.66
C PHE A 367 12.72 4.39 26.87
N VAL A 368 12.73 5.68 26.52
CA VAL A 368 13.88 6.59 26.73
C VAL A 368 13.77 7.34 28.06
N THR A 369 12.60 7.88 28.36
CA THR A 369 12.36 8.71 29.56
C THR A 369 11.72 7.92 30.70
N HIS A 370 11.24 6.69 30.41
CA HIS A 370 10.47 5.86 31.33
C HIS A 370 9.22 6.56 31.89
N THR A 371 8.58 7.37 31.04
CA THR A 371 7.31 8.06 31.30
C THR A 371 6.21 7.50 30.42
N PHE A 372 4.95 7.70 30.83
CA PHE A 372 3.80 7.42 30.00
C PHE A 372 3.36 8.70 29.30
N ASP A 373 3.59 8.74 27.98
CA ASP A 373 3.19 9.84 27.12
C ASP A 373 1.82 9.53 26.49
N THR A 374 1.08 10.55 26.04
CA THR A 374 -0.33 10.42 25.72
C THR A 374 -0.61 10.74 24.26
N TYR A 375 -1.48 9.95 23.61
CA TYR A 375 -1.97 10.24 22.27
C TYR A 375 -3.08 11.30 22.31
N TYR A 376 -3.15 12.13 21.27
CA TYR A 376 -4.29 13.04 21.09
C TYR A 376 -5.44 12.32 20.35
N ASP A 377 -6.68 12.84 20.49
CA ASP A 377 -7.85 12.31 19.77
C ASP A 377 -7.86 12.73 18.29
N ALA A 378 -7.28 11.91 17.43
CA ALA A 378 -7.26 12.17 16.00
C ALA A 378 -8.64 12.13 15.32
N HIS A 379 -9.67 11.56 15.97
CA HIS A 379 -11.03 11.58 15.46
C HIS A 379 -11.72 12.94 15.68
N ASN A 380 -11.22 13.75 16.60
CA ASN A 380 -11.73 15.11 16.86
C ASN A 380 -11.18 16.11 15.82
N PRO A 381 -12.02 16.72 14.96
CA PRO A 381 -11.57 17.70 13.97
C PRO A 381 -10.80 18.89 14.55
N ALA A 382 -11.22 19.40 15.72
CA ALA A 382 -10.55 20.52 16.37
C ALA A 382 -9.20 20.13 16.97
N ALA A 383 -9.04 18.88 17.43
CA ALA A 383 -7.78 18.36 17.89
C ALA A 383 -6.77 18.17 16.74
N ARG A 384 -7.23 17.68 15.58
CA ARG A 384 -6.40 17.61 14.36
C ARG A 384 -5.94 18.97 13.88
N GLU A 385 -6.82 19.98 13.95
CA GLU A 385 -6.48 21.34 13.57
C GLU A 385 -5.40 21.90 14.50
N LEU A 386 -5.55 21.72 15.81
CA LEU A 386 -4.55 22.16 16.80
C LEU A 386 -3.21 21.45 16.61
N TYR A 387 -3.22 20.12 16.37
CA TYR A 387 -2.01 19.36 16.05
C TYR A 387 -1.30 19.90 14.82
N TRP A 388 -2.06 20.17 13.75
CA TRP A 388 -1.51 20.74 12.52
C TRP A 388 -0.92 22.13 12.77
N ASP A 389 -1.62 23.00 13.48
CA ASP A 389 -1.13 24.36 13.79
C ASP A 389 0.21 24.32 14.55
N GLN A 390 0.33 23.42 15.54
CA GLN A 390 1.56 23.22 16.30
C GLN A 390 2.71 22.77 15.38
N ALA A 391 2.51 21.72 14.58
CA ALA A 391 3.53 21.18 13.67
C ALA A 391 3.88 22.19 12.56
N ARG A 392 2.87 22.84 11.95
CA ARG A 392 3.07 23.84 10.90
C ARG A 392 3.92 25.01 11.37
N ASP A 393 3.54 25.63 12.49
CA ASP A 393 4.17 26.87 12.94
C ASP A 393 5.57 26.63 13.50
N SER A 394 5.77 25.52 14.21
CA SER A 394 7.04 25.19 14.86
C SER A 394 8.07 24.52 13.94
N VAL A 395 7.63 23.84 12.89
CA VAL A 395 8.50 23.01 12.03
C VAL A 395 8.55 23.55 10.61
N VAL A 396 7.40 23.60 9.90
CA VAL A 396 7.38 23.97 8.48
C VAL A 396 7.64 25.45 8.27
N LYS A 397 6.83 26.33 8.86
CA LYS A 397 6.98 27.79 8.69
C LYS A 397 8.29 28.31 9.26
N ARG A 398 8.70 27.76 10.40
CA ARG A 398 9.89 28.23 11.09
C ARG A 398 11.17 27.82 10.38
N TYR A 399 11.26 26.57 9.89
CA TYR A 399 12.51 26.02 9.37
C TYR A 399 12.47 25.69 7.88
N GLY A 400 11.29 25.35 7.32
CA GLY A 400 11.14 25.10 5.88
C GLY A 400 11.14 23.62 5.47
N TRP A 401 10.84 22.69 6.36
CA TRP A 401 10.73 21.25 6.05
C TRP A 401 9.71 20.99 4.94
N ASP A 402 9.99 20.00 4.09
CA ASP A 402 9.24 19.72 2.85
C ASP A 402 8.28 18.55 2.95
N ALA A 403 8.49 17.61 3.87
CA ALA A 403 7.71 16.38 3.96
C ALA A 403 7.67 15.81 5.39
N TRP A 404 6.73 14.89 5.61
CA TRP A 404 6.50 14.26 6.90
C TRP A 404 6.78 12.77 6.90
N TRP A 405 7.49 12.31 7.92
CA TRP A 405 7.48 10.92 8.34
C TRP A 405 6.53 10.81 9.55
N VAL A 406 5.33 10.28 9.31
CA VAL A 406 4.26 10.15 10.29
C VAL A 406 4.41 8.79 10.99
N ASP A 407 5.17 8.81 12.07
CA ASP A 407 5.50 7.63 12.84
C ASP A 407 4.57 7.48 14.07
N GLN A 408 4.53 6.32 14.73
CA GLN A 408 3.73 6.01 15.92
C GLN A 408 2.23 6.33 15.76
N CYS A 409 1.68 6.21 14.54
CA CYS A 409 0.28 6.55 14.27
C CYS A 409 -0.72 5.40 14.47
N GLU A 410 -0.31 4.31 15.11
CA GLU A 410 -1.12 3.14 15.47
C GLU A 410 -1.69 3.15 16.89
N PRO A 411 -1.63 4.19 17.69
CA PRO A 411 -1.68 4.29 19.15
C PRO A 411 -1.46 2.95 19.86
N ASP A 412 -0.25 2.40 19.71
CA ASP A 412 0.14 1.10 20.24
C ASP A 412 1.38 1.21 21.13
N ASN A 413 1.30 0.64 22.32
CA ASN A 413 2.44 0.44 23.21
C ASN A 413 2.73 -1.05 23.47
N GLY A 414 2.29 -1.92 22.59
CA GLY A 414 2.60 -3.35 22.57
C GLY A 414 1.78 -4.25 23.49
N SER A 415 1.26 -3.77 24.62
CA SER A 415 0.63 -4.65 25.64
C SER A 415 -0.80 -4.27 26.04
N LEU A 416 -1.30 -3.09 25.68
CA LEU A 416 -2.51 -2.53 26.24
C LEU A 416 -3.72 -2.51 25.30
N LEU A 417 -3.97 -3.64 24.61
CA LEU A 417 -5.13 -3.84 23.73
C LEU A 417 -6.45 -3.47 24.39
N ASP A 418 -6.61 -3.81 25.68
CA ASP A 418 -7.83 -3.50 26.41
C ASP A 418 -7.98 -2.01 26.71
N GLU A 419 -6.89 -1.28 26.90
CA GLU A 419 -6.94 0.19 27.07
C GLU A 419 -7.39 0.88 25.79
N ARG A 420 -6.90 0.42 24.63
CA ARG A 420 -7.34 0.93 23.34
C ARG A 420 -8.83 0.69 23.10
N ARG A 421 -9.34 -0.50 23.47
CA ARG A 421 -10.78 -0.82 23.41
C ARG A 421 -11.62 0.06 24.33
N LYS A 422 -11.13 0.36 25.53
CA LYS A 422 -11.80 1.18 26.54
C LYS A 422 -11.69 2.69 26.29
N ALA A 423 -10.72 3.12 25.48
CA ALA A 423 -10.54 4.53 25.16
C ALA A 423 -11.81 5.16 24.60
N VAL A 424 -11.98 6.44 24.84
CA VAL A 424 -13.11 7.22 24.33
C VAL A 424 -12.57 8.27 23.37
N PHE A 425 -12.98 8.15 22.11
CA PHE A 425 -12.77 9.18 21.10
C PHE A 425 -14.02 10.05 20.95
N SER A 426 -13.87 11.20 20.33
CA SER A 426 -15.01 12.10 20.03
C SER A 426 -16.12 11.47 19.20
N VAL A 427 -15.81 10.41 18.44
CA VAL A 427 -16.77 9.67 17.59
C VAL A 427 -17.39 8.45 18.29
N GLY A 428 -16.85 8.02 19.44
CA GLY A 428 -17.33 6.84 20.17
C GLY A 428 -16.23 6.07 20.90
N LYS A 429 -16.52 4.82 21.26
CA LYS A 429 -15.57 3.98 22.01
C LYS A 429 -14.46 3.46 21.11
N GLY A 430 -13.26 3.28 21.66
CA GLY A 430 -12.09 2.75 20.97
C GLY A 430 -12.37 1.39 20.32
N ILE A 431 -13.09 0.50 20.98
CA ILE A 431 -13.46 -0.80 20.43
C ILE A 431 -14.19 -0.71 19.08
N ASP A 432 -14.91 0.39 18.81
CA ASP A 432 -15.64 0.59 17.55
C ASP A 432 -14.82 1.34 16.47
N TYR A 433 -13.77 2.11 16.85
CA TYR A 433 -13.13 3.08 15.94
C TYR A 433 -11.60 2.98 15.85
N PHE A 434 -10.97 2.14 16.65
CA PHE A 434 -9.52 2.16 16.83
C PHE A 434 -8.74 2.05 15.51
N ASN A 435 -9.13 1.14 14.61
CA ASN A 435 -8.42 0.91 13.34
C ASN A 435 -8.44 2.11 12.37
N SER A 436 -9.28 3.11 12.60
CA SER A 436 -9.33 4.31 11.76
C SER A 436 -8.47 5.47 12.26
N TYR A 437 -7.66 5.28 13.31
CA TYR A 437 -6.87 6.36 13.91
C TYR A 437 -5.88 6.97 12.91
N SER A 438 -5.08 6.15 12.22
CA SER A 438 -4.11 6.62 11.21
C SER A 438 -4.77 7.40 10.07
N LEU A 439 -5.92 6.92 9.59
CA LEU A 439 -6.70 7.58 8.54
C LEU A 439 -7.13 9.00 8.95
N GLU A 440 -7.59 9.18 10.19
CA GLU A 440 -8.03 10.49 10.67
C GLU A 440 -6.84 11.39 11.02
N HIS A 441 -5.74 10.83 11.52
CA HIS A 441 -4.51 11.56 11.80
C HIS A 441 -3.89 12.13 10.49
N SER A 442 -3.63 11.29 9.51
CA SER A 442 -3.08 11.72 8.20
C SER A 442 -3.99 12.70 7.46
N LYS A 443 -5.31 12.58 7.62
CA LYS A 443 -6.30 13.52 7.09
C LYS A 443 -6.13 14.94 7.67
N GLY A 444 -5.79 15.06 8.94
CA GLY A 444 -5.48 16.35 9.59
C GLY A 444 -4.28 17.02 8.93
N ILE A 445 -3.18 16.28 8.79
CA ILE A 445 -1.94 16.74 8.15
C ILE A 445 -2.20 17.13 6.69
N TYR A 446 -2.85 16.26 5.91
CA TYR A 446 -3.13 16.51 4.49
C TYR A 446 -3.96 17.76 4.27
N LYS A 447 -5.08 17.90 5.00
CA LYS A 447 -5.97 19.06 4.87
C LYS A 447 -5.31 20.36 5.30
N GLY A 448 -4.59 20.33 6.41
CA GLY A 448 -3.89 21.50 6.92
C GLY A 448 -2.80 21.97 5.96
N TRP A 449 -1.96 21.05 5.46
CA TRP A 449 -0.92 21.37 4.47
C TRP A 449 -1.52 21.97 3.19
N ARG A 450 -2.57 21.31 2.63
CA ARG A 450 -3.25 21.80 1.42
C ARG A 450 -3.78 23.23 1.56
N ARG A 451 -4.28 23.58 2.73
CA ARG A 451 -4.78 24.92 3.05
C ARG A 451 -3.67 25.96 3.16
N ASP A 452 -2.60 25.61 3.90
CA ASP A 452 -1.63 26.59 4.39
C ASP A 452 -0.35 26.65 3.52
N ILE A 453 -0.08 25.61 2.72
CA ILE A 453 1.11 25.48 1.89
C ILE A 453 0.73 24.98 0.48
N PRO A 454 -0.17 25.69 -0.23
CA PRO A 454 -0.73 25.21 -1.49
C PRO A 454 0.27 25.10 -2.64
N GLY A 455 1.46 25.69 -2.51
CA GLY A 455 2.53 25.61 -3.53
C GLY A 455 3.36 24.33 -3.50
N LYS A 456 3.20 23.46 -2.48
CA LYS A 456 3.96 22.22 -2.35
C LYS A 456 3.02 21.03 -2.15
N ARG A 457 3.25 19.93 -2.88
CA ARG A 457 2.49 18.69 -2.73
C ARG A 457 2.81 18.00 -1.41
N VAL A 458 1.77 17.50 -0.74
CA VAL A 458 1.92 16.72 0.48
C VAL A 458 2.62 15.40 0.19
N PHE A 459 3.54 15.01 1.06
CA PHE A 459 4.12 13.69 1.13
C PHE A 459 4.15 13.24 2.59
N CYS A 460 3.45 12.15 2.90
CA CYS A 460 3.40 11.54 4.22
C CYS A 460 3.86 10.09 4.14
N LEU A 461 5.07 9.81 4.62
CA LEU A 461 5.49 8.44 4.91
C LEU A 461 4.81 8.02 6.20
N ILE A 462 3.96 7.00 6.15
CA ILE A 462 3.09 6.61 7.26
C ILE A 462 3.33 5.15 7.67
N ARG A 463 3.48 4.91 8.99
CA ARG A 463 3.75 3.56 9.48
C ARG A 463 2.53 2.65 9.41
N GLN A 464 1.35 3.21 9.55
CA GLN A 464 0.11 2.47 9.55
C GLN A 464 -0.84 2.99 8.49
N SER A 465 -1.70 2.10 8.00
CA SER A 465 -2.70 2.49 7.01
C SER A 465 -4.00 1.72 7.20
N PHE A 466 -5.09 2.40 6.93
CA PHE A 466 -6.43 1.84 6.83
C PHE A 466 -7.03 2.13 5.45
N ALA A 467 -8.19 1.51 5.14
CA ALA A 467 -8.87 1.76 3.87
C ALA A 467 -9.15 3.25 3.66
N GLY A 468 -8.92 3.77 2.45
CA GLY A 468 -9.16 5.17 2.09
C GLY A 468 -7.98 6.11 2.36
N GLU A 469 -6.90 5.67 2.96
CA GLU A 469 -5.77 6.52 3.36
C GLU A 469 -4.95 7.05 2.17
N GLN A 470 -5.02 6.40 1.02
CA GLN A 470 -4.38 6.88 -0.21
C GLN A 470 -4.77 8.34 -0.57
N ARG A 471 -5.97 8.79 -0.18
CA ARG A 471 -6.43 10.16 -0.46
C ARG A 471 -5.73 11.25 0.36
N ASN A 472 -5.01 10.85 1.42
CA ASN A 472 -4.27 11.74 2.30
C ASN A 472 -2.78 11.84 1.95
N ALA A 473 -2.39 11.54 0.71
CA ALA A 473 -1.00 11.52 0.24
C ALA A 473 -0.10 10.56 1.05
N ALA A 474 -0.64 9.41 1.43
CA ALA A 474 0.04 8.42 2.24
C ALA A 474 0.93 7.49 1.39
N VAL A 475 2.16 7.29 1.86
CA VAL A 475 3.08 6.23 1.46
C VAL A 475 3.22 5.29 2.65
N LEU A 476 2.83 4.04 2.50
CA LEU A 476 2.99 3.04 3.56
C LEU A 476 4.40 2.44 3.51
N TRP A 477 5.05 2.27 4.68
CA TRP A 477 6.25 1.45 4.76
C TRP A 477 6.05 0.28 5.74
N SER A 478 6.89 -0.74 5.61
CA SER A 478 6.75 -2.01 6.33
C SER A 478 7.25 -1.99 7.78
N SER A 479 7.50 -0.79 8.35
CA SER A 479 7.95 -0.60 9.72
C SER A 479 9.36 -1.19 10.02
N ASP A 480 9.68 -1.43 11.30
CA ASP A 480 11.00 -1.71 11.85
C ASP A 480 11.40 -3.18 11.65
N ILE A 481 11.63 -3.57 10.41
CA ILE A 481 11.93 -4.95 10.00
C ILE A 481 13.39 -5.33 10.24
N SER A 482 13.65 -6.64 10.39
CA SER A 482 14.98 -7.17 10.63
C SER A 482 15.91 -7.09 9.43
N CYS A 483 17.22 -6.92 9.66
CA CYS A 483 18.26 -6.96 8.63
C CYS A 483 18.56 -8.41 8.23
N THR A 484 17.64 -9.09 7.54
CA THR A 484 17.78 -10.51 7.15
C THR A 484 17.22 -10.76 5.75
N PHE A 485 17.72 -11.81 5.07
CA PHE A 485 17.15 -12.26 3.80
C PHE A 485 15.70 -12.75 3.93
N SER A 486 15.32 -13.30 5.09
CA SER A 486 13.91 -13.66 5.36
C SER A 486 13.02 -12.41 5.38
N ALA A 487 13.47 -11.35 6.04
CA ALA A 487 12.75 -10.08 6.03
C ALA A 487 12.65 -9.50 4.61
N LEU A 488 13.76 -9.47 3.84
CA LEU A 488 13.74 -9.03 2.44
C LEU A 488 12.72 -9.83 1.61
N ARG A 489 12.71 -11.16 1.75
CA ARG A 489 11.75 -12.02 1.04
C ARG A 489 10.30 -11.63 1.35
N ASN A 490 10.02 -11.35 2.60
CA ASN A 490 8.67 -10.98 3.04
C ASN A 490 8.25 -9.58 2.56
N GLN A 491 9.20 -8.67 2.24
CA GLN A 491 8.86 -7.32 1.78
C GLN A 491 8.16 -7.32 0.41
N ILE A 492 8.46 -8.27 -0.45
CA ILE A 492 7.88 -8.30 -1.80
C ILE A 492 6.36 -8.54 -1.75
N PRO A 493 5.85 -9.63 -1.13
CA PRO A 493 4.41 -9.83 -0.99
C PRO A 493 3.74 -8.74 -0.14
N GLN A 494 4.43 -8.12 0.83
CA GLN A 494 3.90 -7.03 1.62
C GLN A 494 3.63 -5.78 0.76
N GLY A 495 4.59 -5.39 -0.07
CA GLY A 495 4.42 -4.29 -1.01
C GLY A 495 3.31 -4.57 -2.04
N ILE A 496 3.24 -5.79 -2.57
CA ILE A 496 2.19 -6.21 -3.50
C ILE A 496 0.82 -6.11 -2.81
N ASN A 497 0.63 -6.70 -1.63
CA ASN A 497 -0.67 -6.72 -0.94
C ASN A 497 -1.11 -5.33 -0.47
N ALA A 498 -0.17 -4.47 -0.03
CA ALA A 498 -0.47 -3.07 0.26
C ALA A 498 -1.04 -2.34 -0.99
N CYS A 499 -0.38 -2.51 -2.14
CA CYS A 499 -0.81 -1.89 -3.39
C CYS A 499 -2.14 -2.47 -3.92
N VAL A 500 -2.34 -3.80 -3.80
CA VAL A 500 -3.60 -4.48 -4.12
C VAL A 500 -4.74 -3.99 -3.22
N SER A 501 -4.45 -3.65 -1.95
CA SER A 501 -5.45 -3.11 -1.01
C SER A 501 -5.81 -1.64 -1.27
N GLY A 502 -5.32 -1.04 -2.35
CA GLY A 502 -5.67 0.31 -2.77
C GLY A 502 -4.68 1.41 -2.38
N ILE A 503 -3.60 1.13 -1.63
CA ILE A 503 -2.52 2.09 -1.33
C ILE A 503 -1.47 2.01 -2.45
N PRO A 504 -1.38 2.99 -3.37
CA PRO A 504 -0.55 2.85 -4.57
C PRO A 504 0.95 3.05 -4.33
N TYR A 505 1.32 3.64 -3.20
CA TYR A 505 2.70 3.99 -2.88
C TYR A 505 3.16 3.28 -1.62
N TRP A 506 4.22 2.51 -1.77
CA TRP A 506 4.79 1.70 -0.72
C TRP A 506 6.32 1.76 -0.77
N THR A 507 6.96 1.55 0.36
CA THR A 507 8.41 1.39 0.51
C THR A 507 8.75 0.47 1.67
N SER A 508 10.00 0.05 1.77
CA SER A 508 10.58 -0.61 2.94
C SER A 508 11.86 0.11 3.34
N ASP A 509 12.35 -0.17 4.53
CA ASP A 509 13.69 0.23 4.96
C ASP A 509 14.72 -0.60 4.20
N ILE A 510 15.38 -0.02 3.18
CA ILE A 510 16.38 -0.73 2.40
C ILE A 510 17.54 -1.15 3.31
N GLY A 511 17.75 -2.47 3.42
CA GLY A 511 18.72 -3.10 4.31
C GLY A 511 18.13 -3.57 5.65
N GLY A 512 16.86 -3.27 5.94
CA GLY A 512 16.20 -3.53 7.23
C GLY A 512 16.57 -2.50 8.31
N TYR A 513 15.73 -2.31 9.31
CA TYR A 513 15.95 -1.35 10.41
C TYR A 513 16.70 -1.97 11.59
N MET A 514 16.21 -3.13 12.10
CA MET A 514 16.74 -3.80 13.28
C MET A 514 18.07 -4.49 12.95
N SER A 515 19.19 -3.77 13.03
CA SER A 515 20.51 -4.41 13.01
C SER A 515 20.74 -5.22 14.26
N ARG A 516 21.28 -6.42 14.12
CA ARG A 516 21.86 -7.16 15.24
C ARG A 516 23.28 -6.67 15.43
N VAL A 517 23.67 -6.47 16.67
CA VAL A 517 25.07 -6.40 17.05
C VAL A 517 25.52 -7.86 17.23
N SER A 518 26.62 -8.26 16.55
CA SER A 518 27.18 -9.59 16.74
C SER A 518 27.56 -9.77 18.23
N PRO A 519 27.70 -11.02 18.74
CA PRO A 519 28.19 -11.25 20.10
C PRO A 519 29.49 -10.51 20.43
N ASP A 520 30.28 -10.19 19.39
CA ASP A 520 31.55 -9.48 19.52
C ASP A 520 31.42 -7.95 19.49
N GLY A 521 30.19 -7.43 19.51
CA GLY A 521 29.92 -5.99 19.49
C GLY A 521 30.14 -5.31 18.11
N ILE A 522 30.38 -6.10 17.03
CA ILE A 522 30.60 -5.57 15.69
C ILE A 522 29.24 -5.31 15.03
N PRO A 523 28.98 -4.09 14.54
CA PRO A 523 27.77 -3.79 13.82
C PRO A 523 27.63 -4.63 12.55
N ASP A 524 26.42 -5.14 12.27
CA ASP A 524 26.15 -6.00 11.10
C ASP A 524 26.53 -5.36 9.75
N TRP A 525 26.47 -4.02 9.63
CA TRP A 525 26.76 -3.32 8.37
C TRP A 525 28.23 -3.39 7.91
N SER A 526 29.18 -3.76 8.79
CA SER A 526 30.56 -3.99 8.40
C SER A 526 30.82 -5.39 7.85
N GLN A 527 29.84 -6.31 7.95
CA GLN A 527 29.97 -7.70 7.56
C GLN A 527 29.68 -7.92 6.06
N PRO A 528 30.38 -8.84 5.38
CA PRO A 528 30.11 -9.18 3.99
C PRO A 528 28.65 -9.62 3.75
N GLN A 529 28.05 -10.32 4.73
CA GLN A 529 26.64 -10.75 4.69
C GLN A 529 25.67 -9.58 4.62
N PHE A 530 25.93 -8.51 5.35
CA PHE A 530 25.10 -7.31 5.28
C PHE A 530 25.30 -6.56 3.96
N ARG A 531 26.52 -6.51 3.44
CA ARG A 531 26.79 -5.89 2.12
C ARG A 531 26.02 -6.59 1.00
N GLU A 532 26.00 -7.95 1.00
CA GLU A 532 25.18 -8.70 0.06
C GLU A 532 23.69 -8.41 0.24
N LEU A 533 23.17 -8.50 1.47
CA LEU A 533 21.79 -8.22 1.80
C LEU A 533 21.38 -6.80 1.35
N PHE A 534 22.18 -5.79 1.69
CA PHE A 534 21.90 -4.41 1.35
C PHE A 534 21.91 -4.20 -0.18
N THR A 535 22.86 -4.80 -0.90
CA THR A 535 22.91 -4.78 -2.36
C THR A 535 21.63 -5.34 -2.97
N ARG A 536 21.18 -6.53 -2.52
CA ARG A 536 19.94 -7.16 -3.02
C ARG A 536 18.70 -6.34 -2.69
N TRP A 537 18.67 -5.76 -1.51
CA TRP A 537 17.55 -4.89 -1.10
C TRP A 537 17.52 -3.57 -1.88
N PHE A 538 18.69 -2.99 -2.17
CA PHE A 538 18.81 -1.78 -2.96
C PHE A 538 18.39 -2.02 -4.42
N GLN A 539 18.75 -3.17 -5.00
CA GLN A 539 18.26 -3.62 -6.30
C GLN A 539 16.73 -3.70 -6.32
N PHE A 540 16.11 -4.30 -5.32
CA PHE A 540 14.64 -4.33 -5.15
C PHE A 540 14.06 -2.92 -4.99
N GLY A 541 14.67 -2.08 -4.16
CA GLY A 541 14.25 -0.70 -3.91
C GLY A 541 14.21 0.17 -5.18
N THR A 542 15.09 -0.08 -6.14
CA THR A 542 15.11 0.62 -7.44
C THR A 542 13.78 0.48 -8.19
N PHE A 543 13.09 -0.65 -8.03
CA PHE A 543 11.78 -0.95 -8.63
C PHE A 543 10.64 -0.94 -7.60
N SER A 544 10.80 -0.23 -6.48
CA SER A 544 9.72 0.10 -5.55
C SER A 544 9.08 1.44 -5.91
N PRO A 545 7.80 1.67 -5.58
CA PRO A 545 7.16 2.96 -5.85
C PRO A 545 7.94 4.16 -5.27
N ILE A 546 8.39 4.04 -4.02
CA ILE A 546 9.28 5.00 -3.35
C ILE A 546 10.57 4.29 -2.95
N MET A 547 11.72 4.94 -3.13
CA MET A 547 13.05 4.37 -2.86
C MET A 547 13.69 5.08 -1.66
N ARG A 548 13.81 4.37 -0.51
CA ARG A 548 14.31 4.95 0.74
C ARG A 548 15.31 4.03 1.43
N ILE A 549 16.53 4.51 1.62
CA ILE A 549 17.49 3.91 2.54
C ILE A 549 17.12 4.32 3.97
N HIS A 550 17.02 3.35 4.88
CA HIS A 550 16.86 3.64 6.31
C HIS A 550 17.36 2.50 7.18
N GLY A 551 17.75 2.81 8.40
CA GLY A 551 18.10 1.87 9.47
C GLY A 551 19.19 2.42 10.39
N LYS A 552 19.63 1.57 11.34
CA LYS A 552 20.70 1.91 12.27
C LYS A 552 22.06 1.89 11.55
N GLY A 553 22.90 2.87 11.87
CA GLY A 553 24.25 3.01 11.32
C GLY A 553 24.33 3.64 9.93
N GLU A 554 25.54 4.00 9.54
CA GLU A 554 25.82 4.71 8.30
C GLU A 554 25.62 3.81 7.07
N ARG A 555 24.70 4.20 6.18
CA ARG A 555 24.32 3.48 4.95
C ARG A 555 24.34 4.37 3.70
N ALA A 556 24.89 5.58 3.80
CA ALA A 556 25.02 6.45 2.64
C ALA A 556 25.82 5.77 1.54
N LEU A 557 25.47 6.02 0.26
CA LEU A 557 26.10 5.32 -0.87
C LEU A 557 27.60 5.63 -1.00
N PHE A 558 28.06 6.76 -0.47
CA PHE A 558 29.49 7.13 -0.40
C PHE A 558 30.22 6.57 0.83
N SER A 559 29.51 5.86 1.74
CA SER A 559 30.09 5.34 2.99
C SER A 559 31.31 4.46 2.74
N ARG A 560 32.28 4.54 3.65
CA ARG A 560 33.46 3.65 3.69
C ARG A 560 33.13 2.21 4.10
N ASN A 561 31.92 1.95 4.56
CA ASN A 561 31.43 0.60 4.87
C ASN A 561 31.28 -0.26 3.60
N TRP A 562 31.20 0.37 2.43
CA TRP A 562 31.11 -0.32 1.14
C TRP A 562 32.49 -0.48 0.51
N ASP A 563 32.83 -1.71 0.12
CA ASP A 563 33.96 -1.93 -0.78
C ASP A 563 33.65 -1.38 -2.18
N ASP A 564 34.70 -1.26 -3.03
CA ASP A 564 34.58 -0.64 -4.34
C ASP A 564 33.57 -1.37 -5.26
N SER A 565 33.50 -2.71 -5.16
CA SER A 565 32.56 -3.50 -5.95
C SER A 565 31.12 -3.24 -5.51
N THR A 566 30.83 -3.30 -4.21
CA THR A 566 29.53 -2.97 -3.65
C THR A 566 29.10 -1.56 -4.03
N ARG A 567 30.00 -0.57 -3.84
CA ARG A 567 29.73 0.83 -4.18
C ARG A 567 29.39 1.00 -5.67
N ALA A 568 30.15 0.37 -6.56
CA ALA A 568 29.88 0.43 -8.00
C ALA A 568 28.50 -0.13 -8.36
N ILE A 569 28.09 -1.24 -7.73
CA ILE A 569 26.75 -1.81 -7.93
C ILE A 569 25.66 -0.87 -7.40
N LEU A 570 25.82 -0.32 -6.20
CA LEU A 570 24.84 0.61 -5.62
C LEU A 570 24.67 1.84 -6.52
N LEU A 571 25.76 2.45 -7.00
CA LEU A 571 25.72 3.59 -7.92
C LEU A 571 25.05 3.25 -9.26
N LYS A 572 25.29 2.04 -9.79
CA LYS A 572 24.61 1.57 -11.02
C LYS A 572 23.09 1.58 -10.85
N TYR A 573 22.57 1.04 -9.74
CA TYR A 573 21.13 0.97 -9.51
C TYR A 573 20.52 2.31 -9.09
N ASP A 574 21.26 3.16 -8.40
CA ASP A 574 20.84 4.52 -8.11
C ASP A 574 20.67 5.34 -9.41
N LYS A 575 21.69 5.38 -10.27
CA LYS A 575 21.60 6.01 -11.59
C LYS A 575 20.45 5.42 -12.43
N MET A 576 20.26 4.12 -12.38
CA MET A 576 19.14 3.46 -13.07
C MET A 576 17.79 3.98 -12.56
N ARG A 577 17.62 4.21 -11.24
CA ARG A 577 16.42 4.82 -10.67
C ARG A 577 16.17 6.21 -11.27
N TYR A 578 17.17 7.03 -11.38
CA TYR A 578 17.05 8.37 -11.96
C TYR A 578 16.79 8.34 -13.46
N ARG A 579 17.37 7.42 -14.19
CA ARG A 579 17.03 7.20 -15.59
C ARG A 579 15.60 6.74 -15.80
N LEU A 580 15.03 5.96 -14.88
CA LEU A 580 13.63 5.53 -14.91
C LEU A 580 12.63 6.63 -14.55
N LEU A 581 13.04 7.82 -14.11
CA LEU A 581 12.12 8.87 -13.66
C LEU A 581 11.04 9.26 -14.70
N PRO A 582 11.30 9.39 -16.01
CA PRO A 582 10.24 9.67 -16.98
C PRO A 582 9.16 8.57 -17.01
N TYR A 583 9.57 7.31 -16.89
CA TYR A 583 8.67 6.16 -16.79
C TYR A 583 7.89 6.18 -15.47
N VAL A 584 8.57 6.28 -14.33
CA VAL A 584 7.97 6.25 -12.99
C VAL A 584 7.02 7.42 -12.77
N TYR A 585 7.40 8.63 -13.20
CA TYR A 585 6.56 9.82 -13.05
C TYR A 585 5.30 9.76 -13.93
N SER A 586 5.42 9.16 -15.12
CA SER A 586 4.25 8.90 -15.97
C SER A 586 3.30 7.86 -15.34
N LEU A 587 3.84 6.85 -14.66
CA LEU A 587 3.03 5.89 -13.89
C LEU A 587 2.34 6.57 -12.70
N ALA A 588 3.00 7.50 -12.03
CA ALA A 588 2.41 8.30 -10.95
C ALA A 588 1.26 9.19 -11.48
N GLY A 589 1.44 9.82 -12.65
CA GLY A 589 0.37 10.53 -13.36
C GLY A 589 -0.84 9.62 -13.65
N ARG A 590 -0.61 8.39 -14.12
CA ARG A 590 -1.67 7.38 -14.31
C ARG A 590 -2.34 6.98 -12.99
N THR A 591 -1.57 6.86 -11.92
CA THR A 591 -2.10 6.54 -10.57
C THR A 591 -3.11 7.60 -10.13
N THR A 592 -2.81 8.87 -10.33
CA THR A 592 -3.68 9.99 -9.94
C THR A 592 -4.87 10.18 -10.90
N LEU A 593 -4.62 10.14 -12.21
CA LEU A 593 -5.64 10.43 -13.22
C LEU A 593 -6.57 9.24 -13.46
N SER A 594 -6.01 8.01 -13.49
CA SER A 594 -6.71 6.78 -13.92
C SER A 594 -6.71 5.67 -12.88
N ASN A 595 -6.36 5.97 -11.62
CA ASN A 595 -6.35 5.00 -10.51
C ASN A 595 -5.45 3.77 -10.74
N TYR A 596 -4.39 3.91 -11.55
CA TYR A 596 -3.44 2.85 -11.85
C TYR A 596 -2.65 2.39 -10.62
N THR A 597 -2.20 1.14 -10.60
CA THR A 597 -1.33 0.58 -9.55
C THR A 597 0.06 0.30 -10.14
N MET A 598 1.11 0.93 -9.58
CA MET A 598 2.48 0.89 -10.11
C MET A 598 3.19 -0.44 -9.79
N MET A 599 3.16 -0.89 -8.53
CA MET A 599 3.68 -2.19 -8.09
C MET A 599 2.52 -3.19 -8.10
N ARG A 600 2.58 -4.17 -9.01
CA ARG A 600 1.45 -5.01 -9.38
C ARG A 600 1.77 -6.48 -9.13
N GLY A 601 0.97 -7.17 -8.33
CA GLY A 601 1.02 -8.63 -8.31
C GLY A 601 0.73 -9.20 -9.70
N LEU A 602 1.34 -10.32 -10.07
CA LEU A 602 1.23 -10.89 -11.41
C LEU A 602 -0.22 -11.14 -11.85
N ALA A 603 -1.14 -11.39 -10.92
CA ALA A 603 -2.57 -11.59 -11.19
C ALA A 603 -3.28 -10.35 -11.76
N PHE A 604 -2.72 -9.14 -11.66
CA PHE A 604 -3.27 -7.94 -12.32
C PHE A 604 -3.27 -8.09 -13.84
N ASP A 605 -2.17 -8.58 -14.39
CA ASP A 605 -1.94 -8.65 -15.84
C ASP A 605 -2.16 -10.07 -16.38
N PHE A 606 -2.00 -11.11 -15.56
CA PHE A 606 -1.98 -12.51 -15.96
C PHE A 606 -2.96 -13.40 -15.17
N ARG A 607 -4.12 -12.85 -14.80
CA ARG A 607 -5.14 -13.52 -13.96
C ARG A 607 -5.55 -14.92 -14.44
N ASN A 608 -5.52 -15.15 -15.75
CA ASN A 608 -5.89 -16.42 -16.38
C ASN A 608 -4.73 -17.43 -16.44
N ASP A 609 -3.56 -17.08 -15.94
CA ASP A 609 -2.41 -17.98 -15.82
C ASP A 609 -2.36 -18.54 -14.38
N PRO A 610 -2.72 -19.81 -14.14
CA PRO A 610 -2.69 -20.38 -12.80
C PRO A 610 -1.28 -20.45 -12.19
N GLY A 611 -0.23 -20.36 -13.02
CA GLY A 611 1.15 -20.34 -12.57
C GLY A 611 1.52 -19.12 -11.73
N VAL A 612 0.78 -18.00 -11.88
CA VAL A 612 1.18 -16.73 -11.22
C VAL A 612 0.53 -16.49 -9.86
N VAL A 613 -0.53 -17.21 -9.49
CA VAL A 613 -1.38 -16.90 -8.34
C VAL A 613 -0.71 -17.06 -6.98
N SER A 614 0.37 -17.83 -6.91
CA SER A 614 1.08 -18.14 -5.67
C SER A 614 2.56 -17.76 -5.70
N ILE A 615 3.01 -16.99 -6.70
CA ILE A 615 4.40 -16.51 -6.77
C ILE A 615 4.54 -15.25 -5.90
N PRO A 616 5.27 -15.31 -4.76
CA PRO A 616 5.33 -14.19 -3.82
C PRO A 616 6.47 -13.22 -4.12
N ASP A 617 7.43 -13.58 -4.95
CA ASP A 617 8.71 -12.89 -5.12
C ASP A 617 8.96 -12.43 -6.56
N GLN A 618 7.89 -12.32 -7.35
CA GLN A 618 7.89 -11.72 -8.69
C GLN A 618 6.71 -10.76 -8.82
N TYR A 619 6.90 -9.63 -9.48
CA TYR A 619 5.84 -8.64 -9.69
C TYR A 619 6.09 -7.81 -10.95
N MET A 620 5.03 -7.17 -11.47
CA MET A 620 5.14 -6.16 -12.50
C MET A 620 5.38 -4.77 -11.88
N PHE A 621 6.37 -4.05 -12.38
CA PHE A 621 6.57 -2.63 -12.08
C PHE A 621 6.13 -1.80 -13.31
N GLY A 622 4.94 -1.23 -13.21
CA GLY A 622 4.22 -0.69 -14.35
C GLY A 622 3.84 -1.77 -15.36
N PRO A 623 3.56 -1.42 -16.62
CA PRO A 623 3.16 -2.38 -17.64
C PRO A 623 4.35 -3.14 -18.28
N ALA A 624 5.59 -2.66 -18.07
CA ALA A 624 6.75 -3.13 -18.82
C ALA A 624 7.60 -4.17 -18.06
N PHE A 625 7.98 -3.91 -16.81
CA PHE A 625 9.00 -4.68 -16.12
C PHE A 625 8.46 -5.82 -15.27
N LEU A 626 8.91 -7.04 -15.52
CA LEU A 626 8.80 -8.18 -14.62
C LEU A 626 10.06 -8.19 -13.74
N VAL A 627 9.87 -7.89 -12.46
CA VAL A 627 10.94 -7.72 -11.47
C VAL A 627 11.04 -8.97 -10.60
N ASN A 628 12.25 -9.50 -10.45
CA ASN A 628 12.50 -10.79 -9.80
C ASN A 628 13.60 -10.66 -8.75
N PRO A 629 13.34 -10.08 -7.56
CA PRO A 629 14.37 -9.85 -6.54
C PRO A 629 15.05 -11.14 -6.08
N VAL A 630 16.33 -11.07 -5.81
CA VAL A 630 17.10 -12.18 -5.22
C VAL A 630 16.94 -12.14 -3.71
N THR A 631 16.27 -13.13 -3.14
CA THR A 631 15.86 -13.18 -1.74
C THR A 631 16.58 -14.25 -0.92
N THR A 632 17.66 -14.81 -1.47
CA THR A 632 18.51 -15.78 -0.79
C THR A 632 19.97 -15.32 -0.81
N GLN A 633 20.69 -15.60 0.27
CA GLN A 633 22.11 -15.35 0.37
C GLN A 633 22.88 -16.31 -0.54
N MET A 634 23.80 -15.81 -1.37
CA MET A 634 24.52 -16.60 -2.37
C MET A 634 26.04 -16.52 -2.23
N TYR A 635 26.60 -15.40 -1.77
CA TYR A 635 28.02 -15.09 -1.85
C TYR A 635 28.73 -14.98 -0.49
N SER A 636 28.00 -14.95 0.60
CA SER A 636 28.57 -14.71 1.94
C SER A 636 27.93 -15.58 3.00
N GLY A 637 28.68 -15.89 4.08
CA GLY A 637 28.21 -16.65 5.23
C GLY A 637 28.18 -18.18 5.06
N PRO A 638 27.69 -18.91 6.09
CA PRO A 638 27.77 -20.37 6.14
C PRO A 638 26.90 -21.10 5.11
N HIS A 639 25.97 -20.40 4.50
CA HIS A 639 25.09 -20.92 3.45
C HIS A 639 25.48 -20.39 2.06
N ALA A 640 26.66 -19.77 1.90
CA ALA A 640 27.16 -19.32 0.62
C ALA A 640 27.34 -20.52 -0.33
N MET A 641 26.63 -20.49 -1.45
CA MET A 641 26.73 -21.52 -2.49
C MET A 641 27.77 -21.09 -3.50
N ALA A 642 28.95 -21.67 -3.44
CA ALA A 642 30.01 -21.39 -4.40
C ALA A 642 29.52 -21.70 -5.83
N GLY A 643 29.51 -20.68 -6.71
CA GLY A 643 29.23 -20.82 -8.13
C GLY A 643 27.75 -20.73 -8.56
N VAL A 644 26.82 -20.42 -7.65
CA VAL A 644 25.40 -20.28 -8.00
C VAL A 644 25.03 -18.80 -8.09
N GLY A 645 25.21 -18.21 -9.27
CA GLY A 645 24.74 -16.87 -9.60
C GLY A 645 23.41 -16.88 -10.38
N SER A 646 22.49 -17.80 -10.09
CA SER A 646 21.21 -17.88 -10.78
C SER A 646 20.03 -18.10 -9.86
N ARG A 647 18.82 -17.67 -10.30
CA ARG A 647 17.54 -18.02 -9.68
C ARG A 647 16.51 -18.45 -10.73
N LYS A 648 15.58 -19.27 -10.31
CA LYS A 648 14.43 -19.63 -11.13
C LYS A 648 13.46 -18.46 -11.23
N VAL A 649 13.03 -18.12 -12.46
CA VAL A 649 12.05 -17.09 -12.76
C VAL A 649 10.97 -17.68 -13.66
N TYR A 650 9.73 -17.58 -13.26
CA TYR A 650 8.59 -17.91 -14.12
C TYR A 650 8.25 -16.72 -15.02
N LEU A 651 8.23 -16.94 -16.31
CA LEU A 651 7.79 -15.97 -17.31
C LEU A 651 6.30 -16.19 -17.59
N PRO A 652 5.39 -15.27 -17.19
CA PRO A 652 3.95 -15.44 -17.40
C PRO A 652 3.56 -15.70 -18.85
N LYS A 653 2.50 -16.51 -19.06
CA LYS A 653 1.98 -16.95 -20.36
C LYS A 653 1.40 -15.80 -21.20
N ALA A 654 1.19 -16.11 -22.48
CA ALA A 654 0.50 -15.29 -23.49
C ALA A 654 1.25 -14.03 -23.94
N VAL A 655 2.46 -13.81 -23.48
CA VAL A 655 3.34 -12.72 -23.95
C VAL A 655 4.76 -13.23 -24.12
N ARG A 656 5.55 -12.54 -24.96
CA ARG A 656 7.00 -12.71 -25.00
C ARG A 656 7.68 -11.72 -24.06
N TRP A 657 8.88 -12.11 -23.63
CA TRP A 657 9.68 -11.35 -22.67
C TRP A 657 11.06 -11.09 -23.27
N VAL A 658 11.57 -9.91 -23.10
CA VAL A 658 12.93 -9.54 -23.48
C VAL A 658 13.77 -9.43 -22.22
N ASP A 659 14.86 -10.18 -22.12
CA ASP A 659 15.80 -10.04 -21.02
C ASP A 659 16.41 -8.63 -21.06
N PHE A 660 16.28 -7.90 -19.97
CA PHE A 660 16.74 -6.49 -19.90
C PHE A 660 18.25 -6.37 -20.07
N TRP A 661 19.02 -7.37 -19.61
CA TRP A 661 20.46 -7.31 -19.56
C TRP A 661 21.11 -7.75 -20.89
N THR A 662 20.52 -8.70 -21.56
CA THR A 662 21.08 -9.28 -22.78
C THR A 662 20.39 -8.81 -24.08
N GLY A 663 19.11 -8.40 -23.99
CA GLY A 663 18.28 -8.11 -25.15
C GLY A 663 17.70 -9.33 -25.85
N GLU A 664 17.90 -10.53 -25.30
CA GLU A 664 17.34 -11.77 -25.86
C GLU A 664 15.85 -11.89 -25.59
N THR A 665 15.12 -12.43 -26.58
CA THR A 665 13.67 -12.65 -26.48
C THR A 665 13.36 -14.08 -26.09
N LEU A 666 12.45 -14.25 -25.11
CA LEU A 666 12.02 -15.52 -24.54
C LEU A 666 10.50 -15.65 -24.62
N GLU A 667 10.01 -16.86 -24.88
CA GLU A 667 8.57 -17.15 -24.82
C GLU A 667 8.07 -17.19 -23.37
N GLY A 668 6.84 -16.73 -23.13
CA GLY A 668 6.16 -16.91 -21.85
C GLY A 668 5.66 -18.34 -21.60
N GLY A 669 5.22 -18.61 -20.38
CA GLY A 669 4.71 -19.92 -19.95
C GLY A 669 5.79 -20.91 -19.55
N GLN A 670 7.01 -20.45 -19.25
CA GLN A 670 8.13 -21.29 -18.86
C GLN A 670 8.87 -20.72 -17.63
N THR A 671 9.65 -21.57 -16.98
CA THR A 671 10.58 -21.17 -15.93
C THR A 671 11.99 -21.20 -16.50
N VAL A 672 12.74 -20.11 -16.31
CA VAL A 672 14.12 -19.96 -16.77
C VAL A 672 15.07 -19.86 -15.58
N ASP A 673 16.33 -20.26 -15.80
CA ASP A 673 17.44 -19.98 -14.87
C ASP A 673 18.04 -18.62 -15.23
N ALA A 674 17.63 -17.59 -14.49
CA ALA A 674 18.05 -16.21 -14.73
C ALA A 674 19.37 -15.90 -14.02
N ASP A 675 20.27 -15.13 -14.65
CA ASP A 675 21.49 -14.63 -14.00
C ASP A 675 21.13 -13.82 -12.75
N ALA A 676 21.69 -14.23 -11.61
CA ALA A 676 21.56 -13.60 -10.32
C ALA A 676 22.93 -13.28 -9.70
N SER A 677 23.94 -13.02 -10.53
CA SER A 677 25.22 -12.49 -10.07
C SER A 677 25.00 -11.26 -9.18
N ILE A 678 25.92 -10.96 -8.27
CA ILE A 678 25.69 -9.93 -7.23
C ILE A 678 25.33 -8.56 -7.85
N GLY A 679 25.84 -8.26 -9.02
CA GLY A 679 25.57 -7.04 -9.77
C GLY A 679 24.28 -7.08 -10.61
N THR A 680 23.53 -8.21 -10.63
CA THR A 680 22.40 -8.42 -11.51
C THR A 680 21.11 -8.70 -10.71
N LEU A 681 20.09 -7.88 -10.93
CA LEU A 681 18.70 -8.19 -10.57
C LEU A 681 18.06 -8.83 -11.82
N PRO A 682 17.59 -10.09 -11.77
CA PRO A 682 16.86 -10.67 -12.90
C PRO A 682 15.66 -9.80 -13.28
N LEU A 683 15.65 -9.30 -14.50
CA LEU A 683 14.68 -8.32 -14.98
C LEU A 683 14.31 -8.61 -16.44
N TYR A 684 13.03 -8.77 -16.68
CA TYR A 684 12.49 -8.99 -18.02
C TYR A 684 11.53 -7.88 -18.41
N VAL A 685 11.50 -7.52 -19.68
CA VAL A 685 10.60 -6.50 -20.20
C VAL A 685 9.59 -7.16 -21.14
N ARG A 686 8.33 -6.85 -20.94
CA ARG A 686 7.24 -7.35 -21.77
C ARG A 686 7.42 -6.88 -23.22
N ALA A 687 7.36 -7.77 -24.19
CA ALA A 687 7.39 -7.42 -25.60
C ALA A 687 6.28 -6.42 -25.96
N GLY A 688 6.58 -5.47 -26.84
CA GLY A 688 5.72 -4.32 -27.16
C GLY A 688 5.93 -3.12 -26.25
N SER A 689 6.67 -3.23 -25.15
CA SER A 689 6.86 -2.12 -24.22
C SER A 689 7.71 -1.00 -24.83
N ILE A 690 7.34 0.24 -24.54
CA ILE A 690 8.13 1.44 -24.80
C ILE A 690 8.48 2.04 -23.45
N VAL A 691 9.78 2.11 -23.13
CA VAL A 691 10.28 2.61 -21.84
C VAL A 691 11.05 3.91 -22.06
N PRO A 692 10.51 5.07 -21.64
CA PRO A 692 11.23 6.32 -21.64
C PRO A 692 12.24 6.35 -20.49
N LEU A 693 13.53 6.56 -20.82
CA LEU A 693 14.64 6.67 -19.89
C LEU A 693 15.25 8.07 -19.98
N GLY A 694 15.38 8.75 -18.83
CA GLY A 694 16.04 10.04 -18.74
C GLY A 694 17.57 9.94 -18.88
N PRO A 695 18.23 11.08 -19.01
CA PRO A 695 19.68 11.18 -18.90
C PRO A 695 20.16 11.00 -17.46
N ASP A 696 21.48 10.88 -17.28
CA ASP A 696 22.10 10.94 -15.97
C ASP A 696 21.92 12.35 -15.37
N VAL A 697 21.41 12.40 -14.15
CA VAL A 697 21.15 13.62 -13.35
C VAL A 697 21.51 13.39 -11.89
N GLU A 698 21.76 14.45 -11.12
CA GLU A 698 22.04 14.36 -9.67
C GLU A 698 20.81 14.54 -8.79
N TYR A 699 19.69 15.02 -9.35
CA TYR A 699 18.40 15.14 -8.68
C TYR A 699 17.23 15.12 -9.68
N ALA A 700 16.05 14.71 -9.25
CA ALA A 700 14.91 14.39 -10.12
C ALA A 700 14.40 15.57 -10.96
N THR A 701 14.57 16.79 -10.49
CA THR A 701 14.12 18.03 -11.15
C THR A 701 15.25 18.78 -11.87
N GLU A 702 16.42 18.17 -12.03
CA GLU A 702 17.57 18.80 -12.70
C GLU A 702 17.22 19.24 -14.12
N PRO A 703 17.38 20.53 -14.43
CA PRO A 703 17.19 21.02 -15.79
C PRO A 703 18.23 20.42 -16.73
N THR A 704 17.80 19.78 -17.79
CA THR A 704 18.73 19.17 -18.75
C THR A 704 18.20 19.32 -20.16
N ALA A 705 19.10 19.63 -21.11
CA ALA A 705 18.84 19.62 -22.55
C ALA A 705 19.17 18.26 -23.19
N LYS A 706 19.68 17.30 -22.41
CA LYS A 706 20.03 15.97 -22.89
C LYS A 706 18.77 15.22 -23.33
N ALA A 707 18.93 14.28 -24.26
CA ALA A 707 17.86 13.51 -24.83
C ALA A 707 17.22 12.54 -23.79
N THR A 708 15.94 12.28 -23.96
CA THR A 708 15.25 11.12 -23.36
C THR A 708 15.40 9.94 -24.33
N GLU A 709 15.86 8.82 -23.84
CA GLU A 709 15.98 7.58 -24.61
C GLU A 709 14.66 6.83 -24.57
N LEU A 710 14.12 6.49 -25.75
CA LEU A 710 12.91 5.67 -25.90
C LEU A 710 13.33 4.26 -26.31
N ARG A 711 13.34 3.33 -25.35
CA ARG A 711 13.61 1.92 -25.64
C ARG A 711 12.36 1.19 -26.03
N ILE A 712 12.37 0.60 -27.23
CA ILE A 712 11.30 -0.23 -27.76
C ILE A 712 11.74 -1.68 -27.64
N TYR A 713 10.93 -2.49 -26.98
CA TYR A 713 11.14 -3.93 -26.80
C TYR A 713 10.26 -4.67 -27.80
N PRO A 714 10.78 -5.11 -28.96
CA PRO A 714 9.97 -5.62 -30.05
C PRO A 714 9.30 -6.95 -29.71
N GLY A 715 8.40 -7.38 -30.59
CA GLY A 715 7.74 -8.67 -30.52
C GLY A 715 6.25 -8.62 -30.26
N ALA A 716 5.67 -7.43 -30.04
CA ALA A 716 4.25 -7.17 -30.01
C ALA A 716 3.98 -5.67 -30.21
N ASP A 717 2.76 -5.32 -30.57
CA ASP A 717 2.29 -3.93 -30.55
C ASP A 717 2.21 -3.43 -29.10
N GLY A 718 2.44 -2.13 -28.90
CA GLY A 718 2.35 -1.56 -27.57
C GLY A 718 2.16 -0.06 -27.52
N SER A 719 1.85 0.44 -26.31
CA SER A 719 1.74 1.87 -26.11
C SER A 719 2.10 2.25 -24.67
N PHE A 720 2.61 3.47 -24.50
CA PHE A 720 2.90 4.05 -23.20
C PHE A 720 2.47 5.52 -23.15
N PRO A 721 1.52 5.90 -22.25
CA PRO A 721 1.14 7.28 -22.04
C PRO A 721 2.17 8.00 -21.18
N VAL A 722 2.71 9.09 -21.67
CA VAL A 722 3.62 9.98 -20.94
C VAL A 722 2.83 11.08 -20.25
N TYR A 723 3.22 11.43 -19.05
CA TYR A 723 2.68 12.52 -18.25
C TYR A 723 3.79 13.49 -17.86
N GLU A 724 3.52 14.78 -18.00
CA GLU A 724 4.40 15.86 -17.62
C GLU A 724 3.61 16.99 -16.95
N ASP A 725 4.17 17.60 -15.92
CA ASP A 725 3.69 18.82 -15.26
C ASP A 725 4.86 19.63 -14.69
N GLN A 726 4.58 20.67 -13.92
CA GLN A 726 5.63 21.51 -13.32
C GLN A 726 6.45 20.83 -12.22
N GLY A 727 6.13 19.61 -11.82
CA GLY A 727 6.89 18.78 -10.85
C GLY A 727 6.49 18.98 -9.39
N ASP A 728 5.79 20.05 -9.03
CA ASP A 728 5.24 20.31 -7.69
C ASP A 728 4.01 21.25 -7.81
N GLY A 729 3.35 21.58 -6.67
CA GLY A 729 2.12 22.35 -6.64
C GLY A 729 0.89 21.58 -7.14
N TYR A 730 -0.27 22.21 -7.11
CA TYR A 730 -1.55 21.54 -7.38
C TYR A 730 -2.26 22.01 -8.66
N ASP A 731 -1.60 22.76 -9.53
CA ASP A 731 -2.17 23.27 -10.76
C ASP A 731 -2.61 22.14 -11.73
N TYR A 732 -2.02 20.93 -11.56
CA TYR A 732 -2.45 19.75 -12.30
C TYR A 732 -3.93 19.38 -12.04
N GLU A 733 -4.50 19.69 -10.87
CA GLU A 733 -5.92 19.49 -10.56
C GLU A 733 -6.84 20.38 -11.42
N HIS A 734 -6.29 21.47 -11.95
CA HIS A 734 -6.95 22.43 -12.83
C HIS A 734 -6.53 22.27 -14.29
N GLY A 735 -5.91 21.15 -14.65
CA GLY A 735 -5.54 20.82 -16.02
C GLY A 735 -4.16 21.32 -16.46
N ALA A 736 -3.35 21.90 -15.57
CA ALA A 736 -1.97 22.32 -15.88
C ALA A 736 -1.01 21.12 -15.89
N TYR A 737 -1.16 20.27 -16.87
CA TYR A 737 -0.29 19.15 -17.21
C TYR A 737 -0.37 18.86 -18.71
N ALA A 738 0.57 18.10 -19.22
CA ALA A 738 0.59 17.64 -20.60
C ALA A 738 0.68 16.12 -20.67
N THR A 739 0.03 15.55 -21.69
CA THR A 739 0.10 14.10 -21.98
C THR A 739 0.29 13.87 -23.47
N TYR A 740 1.02 12.83 -23.81
CA TYR A 740 1.10 12.26 -25.14
C TYR A 740 1.33 10.75 -25.04
N THR A 741 1.07 10.03 -26.12
CA THR A 741 1.19 8.56 -26.17
C THR A 741 2.30 8.18 -27.13
N LEU A 742 3.19 7.31 -26.66
CA LEU A 742 4.14 6.58 -27.47
C LEU A 742 3.45 5.29 -27.92
N SER A 743 3.42 4.99 -29.22
CA SER A 743 2.78 3.78 -29.77
C SER A 743 3.75 3.08 -30.72
N TRP A 744 3.90 1.77 -30.55
CA TRP A 744 4.71 0.89 -31.37
C TRP A 744 3.84 -0.07 -32.16
N ASN A 745 4.03 -0.12 -33.46
CA ASN A 745 3.47 -1.16 -34.33
C ASN A 745 4.59 -2.11 -34.74
N ASP A 746 4.55 -3.33 -34.24
CA ASP A 746 5.63 -4.31 -34.40
C ASP A 746 5.74 -4.83 -35.84
N ARG A 747 4.60 -4.88 -36.54
CA ARG A 747 4.58 -5.37 -37.93
C ARG A 747 5.20 -4.39 -38.92
N SER A 748 4.85 -3.09 -38.77
CA SER A 748 5.38 -2.05 -39.67
C SER A 748 6.70 -1.46 -39.20
N HIS A 749 7.18 -1.85 -37.99
CA HIS A 749 8.35 -1.26 -37.31
C HIS A 749 8.25 0.27 -37.17
N GLU A 750 7.07 0.76 -36.79
CA GLU A 750 6.78 2.20 -36.66
C GLU A 750 6.58 2.61 -35.22
N LEU A 751 7.33 3.63 -34.79
CA LEU A 751 7.06 4.37 -33.56
C LEU A 751 6.29 5.64 -33.90
N THR A 752 5.13 5.83 -33.29
CA THR A 752 4.37 7.08 -33.31
C THR A 752 4.39 7.76 -31.96
N VAL A 753 4.78 9.02 -31.92
CA VAL A 753 4.56 9.95 -30.80
C VAL A 753 3.33 10.78 -31.16
N SER A 754 2.26 10.70 -30.38
CA SER A 754 1.00 11.41 -30.67
C SER A 754 1.12 12.92 -30.46
N ASP A 755 0.11 13.68 -30.87
CA ASP A 755 -0.04 15.07 -30.46
C ASP A 755 -0.01 15.21 -28.93
N ARG A 756 0.68 16.24 -28.45
CA ARG A 756 0.70 16.61 -27.02
C ARG A 756 -0.60 17.33 -26.68
N LYS A 757 -1.27 16.85 -25.64
CA LYS A 757 -2.50 17.42 -25.10
C LYS A 757 -2.22 18.12 -23.78
N GLY A 758 -2.73 19.35 -23.62
CA GLY A 758 -2.56 20.16 -22.43
C GLY A 758 -1.23 20.95 -22.42
N SER A 759 -1.07 21.74 -21.38
CA SER A 759 0.11 22.58 -21.17
C SER A 759 0.26 22.93 -19.70
N PHE A 760 1.44 23.38 -19.29
CA PHE A 760 1.72 23.81 -17.93
C PHE A 760 2.83 24.86 -17.92
N PRO A 761 2.95 25.69 -16.86
CA PRO A 761 4.03 26.67 -16.74
C PRO A 761 5.41 26.01 -16.76
N GLY A 762 6.33 26.53 -17.54
CA GLY A 762 7.70 25.97 -17.69
C GLY A 762 7.79 24.74 -18.61
N MET A 763 6.71 24.37 -19.31
CA MET A 763 6.72 23.24 -20.26
C MET A 763 7.74 23.46 -21.37
N ARG A 764 8.56 22.43 -21.65
CA ARG A 764 9.55 22.45 -22.75
C ARG A 764 8.85 22.59 -24.10
N GLN A 765 9.37 23.47 -24.94
CA GLN A 765 8.86 23.66 -26.31
C GLN A 765 9.22 22.48 -27.21
N SER A 766 10.41 21.88 -27.00
CA SER A 766 10.84 20.67 -27.71
C SER A 766 11.49 19.67 -26.77
N THR A 767 11.38 18.39 -27.11
CA THR A 767 12.03 17.27 -26.44
C THR A 767 12.81 16.47 -27.47
N LEU A 768 14.09 16.24 -27.22
CA LEU A 768 14.91 15.36 -28.06
C LEU A 768 14.73 13.92 -27.60
N PHE A 769 14.27 13.05 -28.48
CA PHE A 769 14.21 11.60 -28.25
C PHE A 769 15.30 10.88 -29.02
N HIS A 770 16.03 10.01 -28.33
CA HIS A 770 16.85 8.97 -28.93
C HIS A 770 16.06 7.66 -28.92
N VAL A 771 15.65 7.18 -30.08
CA VAL A 771 14.87 5.95 -30.19
C VAL A 771 15.83 4.78 -30.38
N VAL A 772 15.65 3.75 -29.56
CA VAL A 772 16.49 2.54 -29.55
C VAL A 772 15.60 1.31 -29.65
N LEU A 773 15.75 0.55 -30.72
CA LEU A 773 15.12 -0.76 -30.88
C LEU A 773 16.00 -1.81 -30.21
N VAL A 774 15.54 -2.34 -29.07
CA VAL A 774 16.32 -3.28 -28.26
C VAL A 774 16.51 -4.61 -28.98
N ARG A 775 17.76 -5.08 -28.98
CA ARG A 775 18.16 -6.39 -29.52
C ARG A 775 19.44 -6.86 -28.83
N PRO A 776 19.86 -8.12 -28.97
CA PRO A 776 21.11 -8.59 -28.36
C PRO A 776 22.31 -7.69 -28.69
N GLY A 777 22.97 -7.19 -27.63
CA GLY A 777 24.12 -6.30 -27.76
C GLY A 777 23.80 -4.84 -28.13
N HIS A 778 22.51 -4.44 -28.23
CA HIS A 778 22.13 -3.07 -28.56
C HIS A 778 20.95 -2.61 -27.69
N GLY A 779 21.13 -1.53 -26.96
CA GLY A 779 20.08 -0.95 -26.10
C GLY A 779 19.71 -1.81 -24.87
N SER A 780 20.43 -2.88 -24.59
CA SER A 780 20.26 -3.71 -23.38
C SER A 780 21.02 -3.11 -22.18
N GLY A 781 20.64 -3.51 -20.95
CA GLY A 781 21.27 -3.06 -19.72
C GLY A 781 20.92 -1.61 -19.33
N PRO A 782 21.55 -1.04 -18.27
CA PRO A 782 21.18 0.26 -17.72
C PRO A 782 21.83 1.46 -18.42
N ASP A 783 22.88 1.26 -19.22
CA ASP A 783 23.67 2.33 -19.80
C ASP A 783 22.94 3.06 -20.94
N ILE A 784 23.33 4.31 -21.18
CA ILE A 784 22.82 5.08 -22.32
C ILE A 784 23.32 4.43 -23.61
N CYS A 785 22.43 4.15 -24.56
CA CYS A 785 22.80 3.63 -25.85
C CYS A 785 23.46 4.76 -26.70
N ALA A 786 24.74 4.58 -27.07
CA ALA A 786 25.45 5.59 -27.81
C ALA A 786 24.94 5.75 -29.26
N ASP A 787 24.52 4.63 -29.85
CA ASP A 787 24.09 4.52 -31.26
C ASP A 787 22.56 4.37 -31.33
N ALA A 788 21.83 5.47 -31.14
CA ALA A 788 20.38 5.47 -31.28
C ALA A 788 19.97 5.17 -32.76
N ASP A 789 18.98 4.30 -32.94
CA ASP A 789 18.47 3.92 -34.26
C ASP A 789 17.82 5.12 -34.99
N LYS A 790 17.15 6.00 -34.22
CA LYS A 790 16.59 7.29 -34.72
C LYS A 790 16.74 8.40 -33.69
N ARG A 791 16.69 9.64 -34.17
CA ARG A 791 16.63 10.85 -33.36
C ARG A 791 15.41 11.66 -33.77
N ILE A 792 14.60 12.09 -32.80
CA ILE A 792 13.36 12.83 -33.04
C ILE A 792 13.40 14.10 -32.21
N GLU A 793 13.23 15.25 -32.84
CA GLU A 793 12.93 16.50 -32.13
C GLU A 793 11.41 16.65 -32.07
N TYR A 794 10.82 16.34 -30.94
CA TYR A 794 9.38 16.39 -30.71
C TYR A 794 8.95 17.77 -30.20
N ARG A 795 8.11 18.46 -30.96
CA ARG A 795 7.59 19.80 -30.65
C ARG A 795 6.09 19.82 -30.29
N GLY A 796 5.53 18.69 -29.93
CA GLY A 796 4.11 18.54 -29.52
C GLY A 796 3.16 18.19 -30.65
N GLN A 797 3.63 18.10 -31.88
CA GLN A 797 2.83 17.59 -33.01
C GLN A 797 3.17 16.12 -33.23
N ALA A 798 2.17 15.35 -33.70
CA ALA A 798 2.36 13.92 -33.97
C ALA A 798 3.52 13.70 -34.96
N VAL A 799 4.35 12.70 -34.64
CA VAL A 799 5.46 12.26 -35.50
C VAL A 799 5.53 10.73 -35.53
N THR A 800 5.67 10.17 -36.72
CA THR A 800 5.87 8.73 -36.93
C THR A 800 7.24 8.52 -37.57
N VAL A 801 7.99 7.53 -37.08
CA VAL A 801 9.29 7.12 -37.63
C VAL A 801 9.30 5.61 -37.83
N HIS A 802 9.94 5.17 -38.88
CA HIS A 802 10.21 3.76 -39.17
C HIS A 802 11.62 3.40 -38.70
N LEU A 803 11.76 2.22 -38.02
CA LEU A 803 13.03 1.70 -37.49
C LEU A 803 13.54 0.48 -38.22
#